data_fd623a3a2093328d047c9245376296e5
#
_entry.id   fd623a3a2093328d047c9245376296e5
#
_cell.length_a   1.000
_cell.length_b   1.000
_cell.length_c   1.000
_cell.angle_alpha   90.00
_cell.angle_beta   90.00
_cell.angle_gamma   90.00
#
_symmetry.space_group_name_H-M   'P 1'
#
loop_
_entity.id
_entity.type
_entity.pdbx_description
1 polymer ?
#
loop_
_entity_poly.entity_id
_entity_poly.type
_entity_poly.pdbx_seq_one_letter_code
_entity_poly.pdbx_strand_id
1 'polypeptide(L)'
;MTELWPRVEPLLAGVEKPARYIGMERGSVRPEHRPSAVSWLLVYPDTYEIGLPNQGLQILYEILNERDDALAERAYAPWLDMDAAMRAQGVPLFSVDTHHHAGEFDVFAFGLAAELVYTNVLECLDLAGVPVRGEDRRPEHPVVVAGGHCVFNPEPMADFVDAFVIGDGEEAIGEITEVVGAWKRGGRASREAVLRELATIPGVYVPSMYEVEYDGPAIAEVRPRFPDVPDVVEKRTVADLADWPYPKQQLVPLIEVVHDRLNVEVFRGCTRGCRFCQAGMITRPVRERPEEQVRTMVREGLRRTGYDELALTSLSTADFSGIDGLVSGLVNDQEGCANVSVSLPSLRVDAFTVGIASEIQKVRRTGLTFAPEGGTWRIRQVINKLVTNDDLYAAVEGAYSQGWQRVKLYFLIGLPTEMDDDTLGIAELAREVVKIGKQYTKKASATASVGGFVPKAHTPFQWFGQNGVEELRRKVFLLRDDMRKSGAQLKWHDPEASFAEGIASRGDRRIGRVIEHVWRNGGIFQEWSERFDLQRWLDAMAAEGLDPDWYVTRHRTDDEILPWDHIAAGLHRDFLWDDWQAALAEHGLPDCRWTPCYDCGVCTDFALEHVVASPVPPAGGSQGTGQGLGFGREVPVELITKAAAR
;
A
#
# COMPACT_ATOMS: atom_id res chain seq x y z
N MET A 1 -33.29 3.02 2.92
CA MET A 1 -32.25 4.04 2.62
C MET A 1 -32.80 5.09 1.69
N THR A 2 -32.30 6.31 1.81
CA THR A 2 -32.74 7.49 1.03
C THR A 2 -32.01 7.52 -0.29
N GLU A 3 -32.72 7.41 -1.41
CA GLU A 3 -32.17 7.57 -2.77
C GLU A 3 -31.97 9.06 -3.06
N LEU A 4 -30.75 9.42 -3.51
CA LEU A 4 -30.33 10.80 -3.71
C LEU A 4 -30.16 11.20 -5.19
N TRP A 5 -30.34 10.28 -6.14
CA TRP A 5 -30.15 10.60 -7.56
C TRP A 5 -30.90 11.86 -8.04
N PRO A 6 -32.18 12.09 -7.70
CA PRO A 6 -32.89 13.31 -8.13
C PRO A 6 -32.27 14.61 -7.60
N ARG A 7 -31.45 14.53 -6.55
CA ARG A 7 -30.73 15.67 -5.97
C ARG A 7 -29.27 15.76 -6.48
N VAL A 8 -28.68 14.63 -6.85
CA VAL A 8 -27.30 14.53 -7.39
C VAL A 8 -27.26 14.94 -8.86
N GLU A 9 -28.19 14.42 -9.69
CA GLU A 9 -28.22 14.65 -11.13
C GLU A 9 -28.12 16.16 -11.52
N PRO A 10 -28.86 17.09 -10.88
CA PRO A 10 -28.75 18.51 -11.19
C PRO A 10 -27.37 19.12 -10.90
N LEU A 11 -26.59 18.55 -9.96
CA LEU A 11 -25.25 19.04 -9.62
C LEU A 11 -24.24 18.75 -10.72
N LEU A 12 -24.46 17.67 -11.46
CA LEU A 12 -23.52 17.17 -12.48
C LEU A 12 -23.23 18.19 -13.60
N ALA A 13 -24.16 19.07 -13.87
CA ALA A 13 -23.98 20.10 -14.91
C ALA A 13 -22.94 21.18 -14.51
N GLY A 14 -22.63 21.30 -13.22
CA GLY A 14 -21.70 22.29 -12.68
C GLY A 14 -20.33 21.78 -12.29
N VAL A 15 -20.05 20.48 -12.49
CA VAL A 15 -18.79 19.86 -12.07
C VAL A 15 -17.90 19.49 -13.26
N GLU A 16 -16.59 19.50 -13.04
CA GLU A 16 -15.59 19.27 -14.10
C GLU A 16 -15.66 17.86 -14.71
N LYS A 17 -15.89 16.84 -13.85
CA LYS A 17 -15.93 15.43 -14.26
C LYS A 17 -17.17 14.72 -13.72
N PRO A 18 -18.34 14.91 -14.37
CA PRO A 18 -19.59 14.31 -13.88
C PRO A 18 -19.57 12.78 -13.80
N ALA A 19 -18.80 12.12 -14.66
CA ALA A 19 -18.71 10.67 -14.69
C ALA A 19 -18.13 10.03 -13.42
N ARG A 20 -17.48 10.80 -12.54
CA ARG A 20 -17.05 10.34 -11.21
C ARG A 20 -18.20 9.92 -10.31
N TYR A 21 -19.41 10.43 -10.56
CA TYR A 21 -20.54 10.42 -9.64
C TYR A 21 -21.77 9.68 -10.16
N ILE A 22 -21.74 9.18 -11.39
CA ILE A 22 -22.92 8.56 -12.02
C ILE A 22 -23.01 7.05 -11.82
N GLY A 23 -21.91 6.37 -11.45
CA GLY A 23 -21.87 4.91 -11.37
C GLY A 23 -22.16 4.24 -12.72
N MET A 24 -22.78 3.05 -12.69
CA MET A 24 -23.18 2.29 -13.89
C MET A 24 -22.01 1.74 -14.71
N GLU A 25 -20.86 1.57 -14.08
CA GLU A 25 -19.74 0.88 -14.70
C GLU A 25 -20.13 -0.56 -15.07
N ARG A 26 -19.59 -1.05 -16.17
CA ARG A 26 -19.70 -2.47 -16.47
C ARG A 26 -19.01 -3.28 -15.37
N GLY A 27 -19.72 -4.22 -14.79
CA GLY A 27 -19.28 -5.02 -13.66
C GLY A 27 -19.77 -4.52 -12.30
N SER A 28 -20.37 -3.32 -12.21
CA SER A 28 -20.99 -2.86 -10.96
C SER A 28 -22.23 -3.70 -10.61
N VAL A 29 -22.40 -3.94 -9.31
CA VAL A 29 -23.57 -4.59 -8.75
C VAL A 29 -24.53 -3.52 -8.25
N ARG A 30 -25.84 -3.72 -8.44
CA ARG A 30 -26.88 -2.88 -7.86
C ARG A 30 -27.68 -3.75 -6.89
N PRO A 31 -27.20 -3.87 -5.65
CA PRO A 31 -27.83 -4.77 -4.72
C PRO A 31 -29.20 -4.25 -4.26
N GLU A 32 -30.15 -5.15 -4.07
CA GLU A 32 -31.41 -4.82 -3.41
C GLU A 32 -31.19 -4.72 -1.89
N HIS A 33 -31.47 -3.56 -1.31
CA HIS A 33 -31.34 -3.33 0.12
C HIS A 33 -32.39 -4.10 0.90
N ARG A 34 -31.94 -5.13 1.60
CA ARG A 34 -32.78 -5.99 2.44
C ARG A 34 -32.56 -5.66 3.91
N PRO A 35 -33.60 -5.46 4.73
CA PRO A 35 -33.44 -5.16 6.16
C PRO A 35 -32.63 -6.23 6.93
N SER A 36 -32.66 -7.48 6.46
CA SER A 36 -31.94 -8.61 7.05
C SER A 36 -30.43 -8.63 6.73
N ALA A 37 -30.01 -7.99 5.64
CA ALA A 37 -28.62 -7.95 5.22
C ALA A 37 -27.88 -6.76 5.87
N VAL A 38 -26.59 -6.94 6.12
CA VAL A 38 -25.70 -5.86 6.54
C VAL A 38 -25.24 -5.09 5.30
N SER A 39 -25.50 -3.80 5.29
CA SER A 39 -25.09 -2.92 4.19
C SER A 39 -23.72 -2.30 4.46
N TRP A 40 -22.78 -2.53 3.54
CA TRP A 40 -21.43 -2.00 3.57
C TRP A 40 -21.27 -0.88 2.55
N LEU A 41 -20.72 0.25 2.96
CA LEU A 41 -20.21 1.27 2.04
C LEU A 41 -18.68 1.19 2.02
N LEU A 42 -18.12 0.73 0.93
CA LEU A 42 -16.69 0.65 0.71
C LEU A 42 -16.21 1.97 0.13
N VAL A 43 -15.41 2.71 0.89
CA VAL A 43 -14.98 4.05 0.55
C VAL A 43 -13.48 4.09 0.30
N TYR A 44 -13.10 4.57 -0.87
CA TYR A 44 -11.72 4.99 -1.10
C TYR A 44 -11.64 6.50 -0.90
N PRO A 45 -10.84 6.99 0.10
CA PRO A 45 -10.83 8.39 0.48
C PRO A 45 -9.97 9.25 -0.47
N ASP A 46 -10.17 9.09 -1.76
CA ASP A 46 -9.64 9.91 -2.85
C ASP A 46 -10.64 9.88 -4.02
N THR A 47 -10.30 10.56 -5.12
CA THR A 47 -11.17 10.64 -6.30
C THR A 47 -11.42 9.26 -6.93
N TYR A 48 -12.46 9.20 -7.73
CA TYR A 48 -12.85 8.01 -8.49
C TYR A 48 -11.70 7.41 -9.31
N GLU A 49 -10.88 8.25 -9.97
CA GLU A 49 -9.79 7.80 -10.84
C GLU A 49 -8.67 7.08 -10.09
N ILE A 50 -8.51 7.40 -8.81
CA ILE A 50 -7.53 6.75 -7.93
C ILE A 50 -8.16 5.52 -7.25
N GLY A 51 -9.40 5.65 -6.80
CA GLY A 51 -10.07 4.64 -5.97
C GLY A 51 -10.62 3.45 -6.74
N LEU A 52 -11.21 3.67 -7.92
CA LEU A 52 -11.86 2.59 -8.67
C LEU A 52 -10.92 1.41 -9.01
N PRO A 53 -9.66 1.64 -9.46
CA PRO A 53 -8.77 0.53 -9.77
C PRO A 53 -8.16 -0.15 -8.54
N ASN A 54 -8.50 0.26 -7.31
CA ASN A 54 -7.95 -0.37 -6.11
C ASN A 54 -8.41 -1.82 -5.99
N GLN A 55 -7.46 -2.75 -6.11
CA GLN A 55 -7.74 -4.18 -6.17
C GLN A 55 -8.28 -4.73 -4.85
N GLY A 56 -7.78 -4.26 -3.71
CA GLY A 56 -8.26 -4.67 -2.39
C GLY A 56 -9.73 -4.34 -2.20
N LEU A 57 -10.15 -3.13 -2.58
CA LEU A 57 -11.55 -2.72 -2.52
C LEU A 57 -12.43 -3.58 -3.43
N GLN A 58 -11.97 -3.91 -4.65
CA GLN A 58 -12.72 -4.76 -5.57
C GLN A 58 -12.85 -6.21 -5.07
N ILE A 59 -11.83 -6.76 -4.40
CA ILE A 59 -11.89 -8.08 -3.77
C ILE A 59 -12.96 -8.09 -2.67
N LEU A 60 -12.95 -7.12 -1.77
CA LEU A 60 -13.94 -7.03 -0.69
C LEU A 60 -15.36 -6.78 -1.22
N TYR A 61 -15.49 -5.98 -2.29
CA TYR A 61 -16.75 -5.74 -2.98
C TYR A 61 -17.36 -7.04 -3.56
N GLU A 62 -16.53 -7.88 -4.20
CA GLU A 62 -16.97 -9.19 -4.70
C GLU A 62 -17.40 -10.12 -3.56
N ILE A 63 -16.56 -10.27 -2.51
CA ILE A 63 -16.83 -11.15 -1.38
C ILE A 63 -18.15 -10.79 -0.69
N LEU A 64 -18.36 -9.50 -0.40
CA LEU A 64 -19.57 -9.04 0.29
C LEU A 64 -20.83 -9.21 -0.56
N ASN A 65 -20.73 -8.97 -1.88
CA ASN A 65 -21.89 -9.11 -2.76
C ASN A 65 -22.18 -10.58 -3.17
N GLU A 66 -21.27 -11.52 -2.92
CA GLU A 66 -21.54 -12.96 -3.03
C GLU A 66 -22.25 -13.55 -1.79
N ARG A 67 -22.34 -12.79 -0.68
CA ARG A 67 -23.00 -13.26 0.56
C ARG A 67 -24.50 -12.98 0.54
N ASP A 68 -25.27 -13.89 1.14
CA ASP A 68 -26.72 -13.70 1.31
C ASP A 68 -27.07 -12.74 2.45
N ASP A 69 -26.18 -12.57 3.43
CA ASP A 69 -26.36 -11.76 4.64
C ASP A 69 -25.71 -10.38 4.58
N ALA A 70 -25.05 -10.05 3.48
CA ALA A 70 -24.40 -8.76 3.23
C ALA A 70 -24.77 -8.18 1.86
N LEU A 71 -24.43 -6.92 1.67
CA LEU A 71 -24.35 -6.23 0.40
C LEU A 71 -23.32 -5.11 0.50
N ALA A 72 -22.66 -4.78 -0.59
CA ALA A 72 -21.68 -3.71 -0.62
C ALA A 72 -21.91 -2.75 -1.78
N GLU A 73 -21.75 -1.47 -1.50
CA GLU A 73 -21.71 -0.39 -2.47
C GLU A 73 -20.44 0.43 -2.28
N ARG A 74 -20.10 1.27 -3.26
CA ARG A 74 -18.86 2.04 -3.29
C ARG A 74 -19.11 3.53 -3.17
N ALA A 75 -18.15 4.23 -2.57
CA ALA A 75 -18.08 5.69 -2.62
C ALA A 75 -16.63 6.15 -2.75
N TYR A 76 -16.46 7.38 -3.19
CA TYR A 76 -15.18 8.06 -3.36
C TYR A 76 -15.29 9.47 -2.77
N ALA A 77 -14.15 10.06 -2.37
CA ALA A 77 -14.15 11.45 -1.94
C ALA A 77 -14.52 12.36 -3.13
N PRO A 78 -15.55 13.21 -3.00
CA PRO A 78 -15.92 14.11 -4.06
C PRO A 78 -14.86 15.21 -4.23
N TRP A 79 -14.52 15.52 -5.48
CA TRP A 79 -13.61 16.64 -5.76
C TRP A 79 -14.22 17.97 -5.33
N LEU A 80 -13.40 18.99 -5.17
CA LEU A 80 -13.76 20.28 -4.56
C LEU A 80 -15.01 20.96 -5.15
N ASP A 81 -15.23 20.86 -6.45
CA ASP A 81 -16.38 21.44 -7.12
C ASP A 81 -17.68 20.71 -6.77
N MET A 82 -17.63 19.38 -6.71
CA MET A 82 -18.77 18.57 -6.28
C MET A 82 -19.02 18.70 -4.77
N ASP A 83 -17.98 18.72 -3.94
CA ASP A 83 -18.09 18.97 -2.51
C ASP A 83 -18.80 20.30 -2.24
N ALA A 84 -18.34 21.39 -2.87
CA ALA A 84 -18.95 22.70 -2.73
C ALA A 84 -20.43 22.71 -3.19
N ALA A 85 -20.75 22.03 -4.30
CA ALA A 85 -22.12 21.92 -4.81
C ALA A 85 -23.02 21.12 -3.85
N MET A 86 -22.52 19.99 -3.32
CA MET A 86 -23.21 19.16 -2.33
C MET A 86 -23.52 19.95 -1.06
N ARG A 87 -22.53 20.65 -0.50
CA ARG A 87 -22.70 21.51 0.70
C ARG A 87 -23.70 22.62 0.45
N ALA A 88 -23.63 23.32 -0.69
CA ALA A 88 -24.55 24.42 -1.04
C ALA A 88 -26.00 23.97 -1.16
N GLN A 89 -26.25 22.73 -1.62
CA GLN A 89 -27.58 22.16 -1.79
C GLN A 89 -28.01 21.21 -0.66
N GLY A 90 -27.16 21.03 0.35
CA GLY A 90 -27.38 20.12 1.46
C GLY A 90 -27.51 18.65 1.02
N VAL A 91 -26.86 18.23 -0.07
CA VAL A 91 -26.80 16.85 -0.54
C VAL A 91 -25.70 16.13 0.23
N PRO A 92 -25.99 15.07 1.00
CA PRO A 92 -24.97 14.33 1.72
C PRO A 92 -24.15 13.44 0.78
N LEU A 93 -23.03 12.88 1.26
CA LEU A 93 -22.27 11.85 0.55
C LEU A 93 -23.17 10.65 0.23
N PHE A 94 -22.94 10.06 -0.93
CA PHE A 94 -23.75 8.98 -1.47
C PHE A 94 -22.88 7.88 -2.10
N SER A 95 -23.46 6.67 -2.16
CA SER A 95 -22.88 5.57 -2.92
C SER A 95 -22.97 5.81 -4.42
N VAL A 96 -21.99 5.38 -5.20
CA VAL A 96 -22.03 5.53 -6.66
C VAL A 96 -22.84 4.43 -7.35
N ASP A 97 -23.09 3.28 -6.70
CA ASP A 97 -23.79 2.14 -7.29
C ASP A 97 -25.31 2.39 -7.38
N THR A 98 -25.93 2.89 -6.32
CA THR A 98 -27.38 3.14 -6.25
C THR A 98 -27.76 4.54 -5.77
N HIS A 99 -26.78 5.40 -5.49
CA HIS A 99 -26.95 6.78 -5.00
C HIS A 99 -27.73 6.88 -3.69
N HIS A 100 -27.53 5.91 -2.79
CA HIS A 100 -28.08 5.96 -1.45
C HIS A 100 -27.22 6.82 -0.51
N HIS A 101 -27.87 7.41 0.49
CA HIS A 101 -27.21 8.23 1.51
C HIS A 101 -26.16 7.41 2.28
N ALA A 102 -24.89 7.86 2.24
CA ALA A 102 -23.76 7.14 2.81
C ALA A 102 -23.88 6.89 4.33
N GLY A 103 -24.45 7.85 5.07
CA GLY A 103 -24.64 7.74 6.52
C GLY A 103 -25.72 6.73 6.97
N GLU A 104 -26.51 6.18 6.05
CA GLU A 104 -27.55 5.19 6.35
C GLU A 104 -27.08 3.73 6.20
N PHE A 105 -25.84 3.48 5.78
CA PHE A 105 -25.26 2.15 5.74
C PHE A 105 -24.99 1.62 7.16
N ASP A 106 -24.91 0.29 7.32
CA ASP A 106 -24.58 -0.32 8.62
C ASP A 106 -23.08 -0.23 8.93
N VAL A 107 -22.25 -0.36 7.89
CA VAL A 107 -20.79 -0.26 7.98
C VAL A 107 -20.26 0.75 6.95
N PHE A 108 -19.39 1.63 7.39
CA PHE A 108 -18.69 2.62 6.56
C PHE A 108 -17.20 2.24 6.56
N ALA A 109 -16.71 1.63 5.49
CA ALA A 109 -15.40 1.01 5.45
C ALA A 109 -14.42 1.77 4.55
N PHE A 110 -13.30 2.23 5.11
CA PHE A 110 -12.26 2.96 4.40
C PHE A 110 -11.06 2.09 4.02
N GLY A 111 -10.59 2.23 2.77
CA GLY A 111 -9.31 1.69 2.32
C GLY A 111 -8.19 2.73 2.49
N LEU A 112 -7.29 2.54 3.48
CA LEU A 112 -6.20 3.46 3.80
C LEU A 112 -4.89 2.98 3.16
N ALA A 113 -4.55 3.52 1.99
CA ALA A 113 -3.34 3.16 1.24
C ALA A 113 -2.19 4.19 1.39
N ALA A 114 -2.49 5.41 1.83
CA ALA A 114 -1.53 6.48 2.07
C ALA A 114 -1.98 7.33 3.27
N GLU A 115 -1.05 7.92 4.02
CA GLU A 115 -1.37 8.67 5.23
C GLU A 115 -1.91 10.07 4.93
N LEU A 116 -1.50 10.69 3.83
CA LEU A 116 -1.96 12.04 3.48
C LEU A 116 -3.43 12.10 3.04
N VAL A 117 -4.10 10.93 2.87
CA VAL A 117 -5.56 10.87 2.64
C VAL A 117 -6.39 10.90 3.93
N TYR A 118 -5.78 10.91 5.11
CA TYR A 118 -6.50 10.88 6.38
C TYR A 118 -7.49 12.04 6.54
N THR A 119 -7.16 13.22 6.06
CA THR A 119 -8.08 14.38 6.05
C THR A 119 -9.30 14.15 5.17
N ASN A 120 -9.17 13.37 4.08
CA ASN A 120 -10.29 13.02 3.21
C ASN A 120 -11.25 12.02 3.88
N VAL A 121 -10.76 11.20 4.82
CA VAL A 121 -11.62 10.34 5.66
C VAL A 121 -12.57 11.20 6.48
N LEU A 122 -12.04 12.25 7.13
CA LEU A 122 -12.84 13.17 7.93
C LEU A 122 -13.86 13.91 7.05
N GLU A 123 -13.45 14.33 5.86
CA GLU A 123 -14.32 14.97 4.87
C GLU A 123 -15.48 14.07 4.44
N CYS A 124 -15.20 12.80 4.14
CA CYS A 124 -16.23 11.84 3.78
C CYS A 124 -17.23 11.59 4.92
N LEU A 125 -16.76 11.51 6.16
CA LEU A 125 -17.64 11.34 7.34
C LEU A 125 -18.53 12.57 7.55
N ASP A 126 -17.97 13.76 7.47
CA ASP A 126 -18.70 15.02 7.62
C ASP A 126 -19.78 15.18 6.54
N LEU A 127 -19.41 14.97 5.27
CA LEU A 127 -20.36 15.00 4.15
C LEU A 127 -21.46 13.93 4.26
N ALA A 128 -21.17 12.78 4.86
CA ALA A 128 -22.17 11.74 5.11
C ALA A 128 -23.10 12.06 6.30
N GLY A 129 -22.82 13.14 7.06
CA GLY A 129 -23.53 13.45 8.29
C GLY A 129 -23.24 12.46 9.44
N VAL A 130 -22.13 11.71 9.33
CA VAL A 130 -21.65 10.81 10.38
C VAL A 130 -20.70 11.60 11.31
N PRO A 131 -20.90 11.57 12.64
CA PRO A 131 -19.98 12.26 13.55
C PRO A 131 -18.54 11.84 13.28
N VAL A 132 -17.66 12.82 13.08
CA VAL A 132 -16.26 12.59 12.72
C VAL A 132 -15.55 11.82 13.83
N ARG A 133 -15.74 12.22 15.10
CA ARG A 133 -15.17 11.49 16.24
C ARG A 133 -16.01 10.27 16.60
N GLY A 134 -15.34 9.16 16.89
CA GLY A 134 -15.98 7.91 17.30
C GLY A 134 -16.79 8.04 18.59
N GLU A 135 -16.31 8.84 19.55
CA GLU A 135 -16.98 9.09 20.83
C GLU A 135 -18.36 9.79 20.70
N ASP A 136 -18.57 10.55 19.63
CA ASP A 136 -19.84 11.23 19.37
C ASP A 136 -20.87 10.36 18.64
N ARG A 137 -20.47 9.15 18.20
CA ARG A 137 -21.34 8.25 17.45
C ARG A 137 -22.30 7.50 18.37
N ARG A 138 -23.52 7.40 17.91
CA ARG A 138 -24.64 6.71 18.58
C ARG A 138 -24.99 5.42 17.86
N PRO A 139 -25.87 4.55 18.42
CA PRO A 139 -26.27 3.30 17.81
C PRO A 139 -26.87 3.41 16.39
N GLU A 140 -27.49 4.54 16.05
CA GLU A 140 -28.04 4.79 14.71
C GLU A 140 -26.98 5.05 13.63
N HIS A 141 -25.78 5.50 14.00
CA HIS A 141 -24.71 5.75 13.05
C HIS A 141 -24.01 4.45 12.61
N PRO A 142 -23.40 4.41 11.42
CA PRO A 142 -22.65 3.25 10.95
C PRO A 142 -21.47 2.92 11.89
N VAL A 143 -21.03 1.67 11.85
CA VAL A 143 -19.71 1.29 12.36
C VAL A 143 -18.67 1.72 11.33
N VAL A 144 -17.73 2.54 11.73
CA VAL A 144 -16.64 3.02 10.84
C VAL A 144 -15.46 2.08 10.96
N VAL A 145 -15.12 1.42 9.86
CA VAL A 145 -14.05 0.43 9.76
C VAL A 145 -12.96 0.95 8.82
N ALA A 146 -11.70 0.61 9.06
CA ALA A 146 -10.63 0.90 8.12
C ALA A 146 -9.69 -0.31 7.95
N GLY A 147 -9.11 -0.43 6.74
CA GLY A 147 -8.12 -1.44 6.39
C GLY A 147 -7.10 -0.89 5.41
N GLY A 148 -6.07 -1.67 5.07
CA GLY A 148 -5.00 -1.28 4.16
C GLY A 148 -3.65 -1.14 4.84
N HIS A 149 -2.62 -0.70 4.11
CA HIS A 149 -1.25 -0.69 4.64
C HIS A 149 -1.05 0.28 5.81
N CYS A 150 -1.73 1.42 5.81
CA CYS A 150 -1.55 2.44 6.84
C CYS A 150 -2.10 2.03 8.21
N VAL A 151 -2.99 1.03 8.27
CA VAL A 151 -3.56 0.57 9.56
C VAL A 151 -2.57 -0.19 10.44
N PHE A 152 -1.37 -0.48 9.95
CA PHE A 152 -0.29 -1.02 10.77
C PHE A 152 0.34 0.02 11.73
N ASN A 153 -0.01 1.29 11.57
CA ASN A 153 -0.01 2.28 12.64
C ASN A 153 -1.38 2.95 12.69
N PRO A 154 -2.34 2.41 13.44
CA PRO A 154 -3.72 2.92 13.46
C PRO A 154 -3.89 4.18 14.32
N GLU A 155 -2.92 4.48 15.19
CA GLU A 155 -3.06 5.47 16.26
C GLU A 155 -3.39 6.90 15.77
N PRO A 156 -2.83 7.42 14.66
CA PRO A 156 -3.21 8.74 14.15
C PRO A 156 -4.69 8.87 13.77
N MET A 157 -5.36 7.74 13.48
CA MET A 157 -6.78 7.71 13.10
C MET A 157 -7.68 7.11 14.20
N ALA A 158 -7.15 6.82 15.38
CA ALA A 158 -7.85 6.14 16.48
C ALA A 158 -9.10 6.88 16.97
N ASP A 159 -9.12 8.21 16.93
CA ASP A 159 -10.27 9.02 17.35
C ASP A 159 -11.42 9.00 16.31
N PHE A 160 -11.16 8.60 15.06
CA PHE A 160 -12.08 8.73 13.93
C PHE A 160 -12.61 7.40 13.39
N VAL A 161 -11.93 6.30 13.67
CA VAL A 161 -12.27 4.96 13.19
C VAL A 161 -12.66 4.07 14.38
N ASP A 162 -13.77 3.36 14.27
CA ASP A 162 -14.26 2.49 15.34
C ASP A 162 -13.48 1.18 15.41
N ALA A 163 -13.10 0.62 14.25
CA ALA A 163 -12.37 -0.64 14.17
C ALA A 163 -11.40 -0.66 12.97
N PHE A 164 -10.21 -1.20 13.17
CA PHE A 164 -9.22 -1.41 12.12
C PHE A 164 -9.04 -2.90 11.85
N VAL A 165 -9.04 -3.28 10.57
CA VAL A 165 -8.70 -4.64 10.14
C VAL A 165 -7.21 -4.69 9.79
N ILE A 166 -6.44 -5.37 10.62
CA ILE A 166 -5.00 -5.51 10.50
C ILE A 166 -4.67 -6.75 9.66
N GLY A 167 -4.10 -6.55 8.48
CA GLY A 167 -3.73 -7.62 7.55
C GLY A 167 -4.75 -7.87 6.45
N ASP A 168 -4.94 -9.14 6.09
CA ASP A 168 -5.85 -9.57 5.03
C ASP A 168 -7.31 -9.47 5.49
N GLY A 169 -8.15 -8.83 4.68
CA GLY A 169 -9.53 -8.51 5.06
C GLY A 169 -10.58 -9.56 4.72
N GLU A 170 -10.25 -10.54 3.89
CA GLU A 170 -11.19 -11.47 3.26
C GLU A 170 -12.04 -12.24 4.28
N GLU A 171 -11.42 -12.76 5.34
CA GLU A 171 -12.13 -13.46 6.42
C GLU A 171 -12.79 -12.48 7.40
N ALA A 172 -12.05 -11.46 7.82
CA ALA A 172 -12.47 -10.52 8.85
C ALA A 172 -13.78 -9.80 8.50
N ILE A 173 -14.00 -9.43 7.22
CA ILE A 173 -15.24 -8.76 6.81
C ILE A 173 -16.48 -9.66 6.97
N GLY A 174 -16.31 -10.98 6.84
CA GLY A 174 -17.34 -11.96 7.12
C GLY A 174 -17.73 -11.98 8.59
N GLU A 175 -16.74 -12.08 9.48
CA GLU A 175 -16.91 -12.10 10.93
C GLU A 175 -17.50 -10.76 11.44
N ILE A 176 -17.02 -9.62 10.92
CA ILE A 176 -17.59 -8.29 11.22
C ILE A 176 -19.04 -8.23 10.76
N THR A 177 -19.37 -8.76 9.57
CA THR A 177 -20.74 -8.82 9.08
C THR A 177 -21.66 -9.59 10.04
N GLU A 178 -21.21 -10.72 10.56
CA GLU A 178 -21.97 -11.53 11.52
C GLU A 178 -22.26 -10.78 12.83
N VAL A 179 -21.24 -10.14 13.40
CA VAL A 179 -21.34 -9.33 14.65
C VAL A 179 -22.28 -8.13 14.43
N VAL A 180 -22.06 -7.33 13.38
CA VAL A 180 -22.89 -6.16 13.07
C VAL A 180 -24.33 -6.60 12.73
N GLY A 181 -24.49 -7.71 12.02
CA GLY A 181 -25.80 -8.29 11.70
C GLY A 181 -26.55 -8.75 12.95
N ALA A 182 -25.88 -9.37 13.91
CA ALA A 182 -26.47 -9.75 15.19
C ALA A 182 -26.88 -8.51 15.99
N TRP A 183 -26.03 -7.50 16.07
CA TRP A 183 -26.32 -6.22 16.72
C TRP A 183 -27.52 -5.51 16.07
N LYS A 184 -27.58 -5.45 14.74
CA LYS A 184 -28.70 -4.89 13.97
C LYS A 184 -30.01 -5.60 14.28
N ARG A 185 -30.03 -6.95 14.24
CA ARG A 185 -31.21 -7.76 14.58
C ARG A 185 -31.64 -7.61 16.05
N GLY A 186 -30.67 -7.35 16.95
CA GLY A 186 -30.89 -7.03 18.36
C GLY A 186 -31.39 -5.60 18.63
N GLY A 187 -31.70 -4.81 17.60
CA GLY A 187 -32.18 -3.44 17.71
C GLY A 187 -31.13 -2.41 18.06
N ARG A 188 -29.85 -2.70 17.84
CA ARG A 188 -28.70 -1.80 18.08
C ARG A 188 -28.64 -1.27 19.50
N ALA A 189 -28.82 -2.14 20.51
CA ALA A 189 -29.02 -1.73 21.90
C ALA A 189 -27.82 -0.96 22.52
N SER A 190 -26.58 -1.38 22.25
CA SER A 190 -25.39 -0.74 22.80
C SER A 190 -24.28 -0.70 21.76
N ARG A 191 -23.75 0.51 21.49
CA ARG A 191 -22.59 0.67 20.61
C ARG A 191 -21.30 0.13 21.26
N GLU A 192 -21.10 0.39 22.55
CA GLU A 192 -19.93 -0.14 23.28
C GLU A 192 -19.90 -1.67 23.25
N ALA A 193 -21.06 -2.33 23.39
CA ALA A 193 -21.13 -3.79 23.36
C ALA A 193 -20.71 -4.37 22.01
N VAL A 194 -21.19 -3.81 20.89
CA VAL A 194 -20.78 -4.28 19.55
C VAL A 194 -19.30 -3.99 19.28
N LEU A 195 -18.78 -2.83 19.70
CA LEU A 195 -17.36 -2.50 19.54
C LEU A 195 -16.48 -3.44 20.36
N ARG A 196 -16.90 -3.81 21.59
CA ARG A 196 -16.18 -4.80 22.40
C ARG A 196 -16.21 -6.19 21.76
N GLU A 197 -17.35 -6.60 21.18
CA GLU A 197 -17.45 -7.87 20.46
C GLU A 197 -16.55 -7.86 19.21
N LEU A 198 -16.49 -6.76 18.44
CA LEU A 198 -15.58 -6.60 17.32
C LEU A 198 -14.10 -6.72 17.74
N ALA A 199 -13.75 -6.21 18.93
CA ALA A 199 -12.37 -6.30 19.46
C ALA A 199 -11.93 -7.74 19.79
N THR A 200 -12.84 -8.70 19.85
CA THR A 200 -12.52 -10.13 20.05
C THR A 200 -12.24 -10.87 18.74
N ILE A 201 -12.51 -10.26 17.59
CA ILE A 201 -12.24 -10.85 16.28
C ILE A 201 -10.73 -10.78 16.02
N PRO A 202 -10.05 -11.90 15.71
CA PRO A 202 -8.63 -11.88 15.38
C PRO A 202 -8.30 -10.91 14.24
N GLY A 203 -7.31 -10.05 14.44
CA GLY A 203 -6.93 -9.02 13.47
C GLY A 203 -7.79 -7.75 13.49
N VAL A 204 -8.72 -7.61 14.42
CA VAL A 204 -9.52 -6.39 14.56
C VAL A 204 -9.07 -5.58 15.78
N TYR A 205 -8.52 -4.39 15.52
CA TYR A 205 -8.16 -3.42 16.55
C TYR A 205 -9.27 -2.38 16.72
N VAL A 206 -9.78 -2.23 17.95
CA VAL A 206 -10.82 -1.25 18.32
C VAL A 206 -10.22 -0.25 19.30
N PRO A 207 -9.83 0.98 18.87
CA PRO A 207 -9.07 1.93 19.69
C PRO A 207 -9.74 2.31 21.02
N SER A 208 -11.07 2.40 21.04
CA SER A 208 -11.84 2.74 22.25
C SER A 208 -11.77 1.68 23.34
N MET A 209 -11.29 0.47 23.01
CA MET A 209 -11.07 -0.62 23.99
C MET A 209 -9.68 -0.58 24.62
N TYR A 210 -8.84 0.42 24.29
CA TYR A 210 -7.49 0.57 24.82
C TYR A 210 -7.29 1.93 25.47
N GLU A 211 -6.49 1.94 26.54
CA GLU A 211 -5.99 3.15 27.19
C GLU A 211 -4.51 3.34 26.81
N VAL A 212 -4.16 4.59 26.49
CA VAL A 212 -2.77 4.99 26.20
C VAL A 212 -2.32 5.98 27.27
N GLU A 213 -1.28 5.62 28.02
CA GLU A 213 -0.66 6.51 29.00
C GLU A 213 0.62 7.12 28.43
N TYR A 214 0.89 8.37 28.79
CA TYR A 214 2.05 9.11 28.31
C TYR A 214 2.92 9.58 29.47
N ASP A 215 4.25 9.52 29.28
CA ASP A 215 5.24 10.20 30.13
C ASP A 215 5.90 11.32 29.29
N GLY A 216 5.41 12.53 29.47
CA GLY A 216 5.79 13.65 28.60
C GLY A 216 5.42 13.40 27.13
N PRO A 217 6.41 13.42 26.21
CA PRO A 217 6.15 13.16 24.80
C PRO A 217 6.18 11.66 24.46
N ALA A 218 6.68 10.79 25.34
CA ALA A 218 6.77 9.35 25.10
C ALA A 218 5.49 8.60 25.51
N ILE A 219 5.22 7.45 24.88
CA ILE A 219 4.20 6.51 25.34
C ILE A 219 4.78 5.73 26.52
N ALA A 220 4.07 5.71 27.65
CA ALA A 220 4.45 4.95 28.84
C ALA A 220 3.82 3.56 28.84
N GLU A 221 2.57 3.43 28.39
CA GLU A 221 1.85 2.16 28.36
C GLU A 221 0.69 2.22 27.33
N VAL A 222 0.42 1.08 26.70
CA VAL A 222 -0.84 0.81 25.97
C VAL A 222 -1.44 -0.45 26.56
N ARG A 223 -2.67 -0.40 27.06
CA ARG A 223 -3.32 -1.54 27.70
C ARG A 223 -4.78 -1.68 27.31
N PRO A 224 -5.34 -2.90 27.23
CA PRO A 224 -6.76 -3.11 27.03
C PRO A 224 -7.56 -2.68 28.28
N ARG A 225 -8.76 -2.16 28.04
CA ARG A 225 -9.71 -1.75 29.09
C ARG A 225 -10.49 -2.94 29.69
N PHE A 226 -10.53 -4.07 28.98
CA PHE A 226 -11.32 -5.24 29.35
C PHE A 226 -10.48 -6.51 29.19
N PRO A 227 -10.67 -7.52 30.05
CA PRO A 227 -9.83 -8.72 30.06
C PRO A 227 -10.06 -9.69 28.89
N ASP A 228 -11.10 -9.50 28.11
CA ASP A 228 -11.41 -10.25 26.89
C ASP A 228 -10.90 -9.56 25.61
N VAL A 229 -10.33 -8.37 25.72
CA VAL A 229 -9.65 -7.66 24.64
C VAL A 229 -8.17 -8.04 24.68
N PRO A 230 -7.55 -8.41 23.54
CA PRO A 230 -6.16 -8.84 23.52
C PRO A 230 -5.19 -7.69 23.84
N ASP A 231 -4.08 -7.97 24.53
CA ASP A 231 -3.01 -6.98 24.77
C ASP A 231 -2.33 -6.56 23.46
N VAL A 232 -2.21 -7.50 22.52
CA VAL A 232 -1.61 -7.29 21.18
C VAL A 232 -2.56 -7.84 20.14
N VAL A 233 -2.85 -7.05 19.12
CA VAL A 233 -3.67 -7.46 17.99
C VAL A 233 -2.78 -8.02 16.87
N GLU A 234 -2.86 -9.32 16.66
CA GLU A 234 -2.12 -10.00 15.61
C GLU A 234 -2.81 -9.81 14.25
N LYS A 235 -2.02 -9.54 13.19
CA LYS A 235 -2.57 -9.40 11.85
C LYS A 235 -3.28 -10.66 11.39
N ARG A 236 -4.33 -10.49 10.60
CA ARG A 236 -4.95 -11.58 9.84
C ARG A 236 -4.13 -11.92 8.60
N THR A 237 -3.98 -13.20 8.31
CA THR A 237 -3.27 -13.68 7.12
C THR A 237 -4.05 -14.82 6.49
N VAL A 238 -4.52 -14.63 5.26
CA VAL A 238 -5.14 -15.69 4.45
C VAL A 238 -4.06 -16.71 4.10
N ALA A 239 -4.27 -17.97 4.47
CA ALA A 239 -3.28 -19.03 4.31
C ALA A 239 -3.07 -19.41 2.84
N ASP A 240 -4.14 -19.60 2.07
CA ASP A 240 -4.12 -19.91 0.65
C ASP A 240 -5.01 -18.95 -0.14
N LEU A 241 -4.41 -18.18 -1.06
CA LEU A 241 -5.15 -17.27 -1.93
C LEU A 241 -6.04 -17.99 -2.94
N ALA A 242 -5.76 -19.26 -3.25
CA ALA A 242 -6.54 -20.03 -4.21
C ALA A 242 -7.98 -20.27 -3.73
N ASP A 243 -8.19 -20.34 -2.43
CA ASP A 243 -9.49 -20.61 -1.81
C ASP A 243 -10.40 -19.38 -1.76
N TRP A 244 -9.84 -18.18 -2.00
CA TRP A 244 -10.58 -16.94 -1.85
C TRP A 244 -11.06 -16.35 -3.18
N PRO A 245 -12.26 -15.76 -3.20
CA PRO A 245 -12.78 -15.04 -4.35
C PRO A 245 -11.82 -13.96 -4.84
N TYR A 246 -11.87 -13.72 -6.12
CA TYR A 246 -11.21 -12.61 -6.80
C TYR A 246 -12.25 -11.87 -7.65
N PRO A 247 -12.00 -10.62 -8.06
CA PRO A 247 -12.94 -9.88 -8.88
C PRO A 247 -13.20 -10.59 -10.23
N LYS A 248 -14.30 -11.34 -10.31
CA LYS A 248 -14.70 -12.08 -11.52
C LYS A 248 -15.16 -11.14 -12.62
N GLN A 249 -15.69 -9.97 -12.22
CA GLN A 249 -16.05 -8.88 -13.10
C GLN A 249 -15.39 -7.61 -12.60
N GLN A 250 -14.13 -7.37 -13.00
CA GLN A 250 -13.51 -6.10 -12.68
C GLN A 250 -14.33 -4.95 -13.26
N LEU A 251 -14.40 -3.87 -12.52
CA LEU A 251 -15.11 -2.67 -12.91
C LEU A 251 -14.42 -2.00 -14.09
N VAL A 252 -15.17 -1.73 -15.14
CA VAL A 252 -14.67 -1.01 -16.31
C VAL A 252 -15.05 0.46 -16.15
N PRO A 253 -14.07 1.38 -15.99
CA PRO A 253 -14.35 2.78 -15.70
C PRO A 253 -15.08 3.48 -16.83
N LEU A 254 -15.82 4.56 -16.51
CA LEU A 254 -16.48 5.42 -17.48
C LEU A 254 -15.56 6.52 -18.02
N ILE A 255 -14.46 6.79 -17.33
CA ILE A 255 -13.44 7.77 -17.71
C ILE A 255 -12.06 7.15 -17.48
N GLU A 256 -11.03 7.75 -18.08
CA GLU A 256 -9.65 7.33 -17.88
C GLU A 256 -9.26 7.36 -16.39
N VAL A 257 -8.71 6.25 -15.90
CA VAL A 257 -8.23 6.05 -14.52
C VAL A 257 -6.74 5.74 -14.52
N VAL A 258 -6.09 5.83 -13.36
CA VAL A 258 -4.63 5.66 -13.25
C VAL A 258 -4.14 4.27 -13.69
N HIS A 259 -4.99 3.24 -13.58
CA HIS A 259 -4.69 1.86 -13.98
C HIS A 259 -5.84 1.27 -14.81
N ASP A 260 -6.05 1.82 -16.00
CA ASP A 260 -7.12 1.42 -16.93
C ASP A 260 -6.75 0.14 -17.69
N ARG A 261 -6.79 -0.99 -17.00
CA ARG A 261 -6.40 -2.32 -17.49
C ARG A 261 -6.93 -3.44 -16.59
N LEU A 262 -6.94 -4.67 -17.10
CA LEU A 262 -7.21 -5.85 -16.28
C LEU A 262 -6.04 -6.07 -15.31
N ASN A 263 -6.31 -6.07 -14.01
CA ASN A 263 -5.34 -6.39 -12.97
C ASN A 263 -5.62 -7.79 -12.41
N VAL A 264 -4.60 -8.64 -12.40
CA VAL A 264 -4.69 -10.00 -11.85
C VAL A 264 -3.60 -10.18 -10.80
N GLU A 265 -3.99 -10.37 -9.54
CA GLU A 265 -3.07 -10.70 -8.45
C GLU A 265 -2.57 -12.15 -8.62
N VAL A 266 -1.25 -12.31 -8.83
CA VAL A 266 -0.63 -13.63 -9.01
C VAL A 266 -0.12 -14.21 -7.71
N PHE A 267 0.34 -13.36 -6.78
CA PHE A 267 0.71 -13.72 -5.42
C PHE A 267 0.71 -12.51 -4.48
N ARG A 268 0.69 -12.78 -3.19
CA ARG A 268 0.79 -11.81 -2.11
C ARG A 268 1.99 -12.14 -1.23
N GLY A 269 2.59 -11.11 -0.62
CA GLY A 269 3.79 -11.23 0.20
C GLY A 269 5.08 -11.03 -0.59
N CYS A 270 6.22 -10.94 0.15
CA CYS A 270 7.56 -10.80 -0.44
C CYS A 270 8.62 -11.33 0.51
N THR A 271 9.57 -12.10 0.00
CA THR A 271 10.67 -12.72 0.77
C THR A 271 11.98 -11.92 0.72
N ARG A 272 12.06 -10.86 -0.08
CA ARG A 272 13.30 -10.15 -0.41
C ARG A 272 13.91 -9.35 0.75
N GLY A 273 13.14 -8.98 1.75
CA GLY A 273 13.63 -8.36 2.98
C GLY A 273 14.18 -6.95 2.81
N CYS A 274 13.74 -6.17 1.82
CA CYS A 274 14.12 -4.76 1.72
C CYS A 274 13.72 -4.02 2.99
N ARG A 275 14.67 -3.44 3.73
CA ARG A 275 14.52 -2.90 5.09
C ARG A 275 13.65 -1.64 5.17
N PHE A 276 13.46 -0.96 4.06
CA PHE A 276 12.59 0.21 3.97
C PHE A 276 11.13 -0.14 3.63
N CYS A 277 10.88 -1.37 3.15
CA CYS A 277 9.61 -1.72 2.51
C CYS A 277 8.61 -2.28 3.51
N GLN A 278 7.68 -1.44 3.98
CA GLN A 278 6.61 -1.87 4.86
C GLN A 278 5.76 -2.98 4.23
N ALA A 279 5.33 -2.80 2.97
CA ALA A 279 4.53 -3.80 2.28
C ALA A 279 5.20 -5.17 2.23
N GLY A 280 6.52 -5.22 1.95
CA GLY A 280 7.29 -6.46 1.94
C GLY A 280 7.43 -7.13 3.32
N MET A 281 7.33 -6.37 4.40
CA MET A 281 7.39 -6.88 5.77
C MET A 281 6.02 -7.35 6.27
N ILE A 282 5.00 -6.50 6.18
CA ILE A 282 3.68 -6.78 6.76
C ILE A 282 2.86 -7.83 5.98
N THR A 283 3.17 -8.08 4.71
CA THR A 283 2.41 -9.03 3.88
C THR A 283 3.01 -10.43 3.81
N ARG A 284 4.12 -10.72 4.50
CA ARG A 284 4.67 -12.07 4.63
C ARG A 284 3.65 -13.01 5.27
N PRO A 285 3.72 -14.33 4.94
CA PRO A 285 4.59 -15.03 3.99
C PRO A 285 4.15 -14.85 2.53
N VAL A 286 4.93 -15.37 1.57
CA VAL A 286 4.54 -15.43 0.15
C VAL A 286 3.46 -16.49 -0.05
N ARG A 287 2.41 -16.15 -0.79
CA ARG A 287 1.30 -17.04 -1.15
C ARG A 287 0.99 -16.84 -2.62
N GLU A 288 1.39 -17.83 -3.45
CA GLU A 288 1.18 -17.83 -4.90
C GLU A 288 -0.15 -18.49 -5.24
N ARG A 289 -0.86 -17.94 -6.23
CA ARG A 289 -1.98 -18.65 -6.86
C ARG A 289 -1.47 -19.71 -7.83
N PRO A 290 -2.16 -20.84 -7.98
CA PRO A 290 -1.84 -21.83 -9.03
C PRO A 290 -1.87 -21.18 -10.42
N GLU A 291 -0.89 -21.52 -11.28
CA GLU A 291 -0.78 -20.95 -12.63
C GLU A 291 -2.07 -21.08 -13.44
N GLU A 292 -2.75 -22.24 -13.37
CA GLU A 292 -3.99 -22.48 -14.10
C GLU A 292 -5.14 -21.59 -13.61
N GLN A 293 -5.18 -21.29 -12.30
CA GLN A 293 -6.13 -20.32 -11.77
C GLN A 293 -5.87 -18.93 -12.34
N VAL A 294 -4.59 -18.50 -12.37
CA VAL A 294 -4.19 -17.22 -12.96
C VAL A 294 -4.61 -17.13 -14.43
N ARG A 295 -4.36 -18.20 -15.22
CA ARG A 295 -4.77 -18.27 -16.63
C ARG A 295 -6.29 -18.14 -16.79
N THR A 296 -7.04 -18.79 -15.93
CA THR A 296 -8.51 -18.73 -15.92
C THR A 296 -8.99 -17.31 -15.59
N MET A 297 -8.42 -16.67 -14.53
CA MET A 297 -8.71 -15.30 -14.15
C MET A 297 -8.47 -14.31 -15.31
N VAL A 298 -7.35 -14.46 -16.01
CA VAL A 298 -6.99 -13.63 -17.16
C VAL A 298 -8.01 -13.79 -18.29
N ARG A 299 -8.26 -15.03 -18.74
CA ARG A 299 -9.19 -15.31 -19.85
C ARG A 299 -10.61 -14.81 -19.56
N GLU A 300 -11.13 -15.11 -18.37
CA GLU A 300 -12.46 -14.68 -17.97
C GLU A 300 -12.53 -13.16 -17.80
N GLY A 301 -11.54 -12.56 -17.15
CA GLY A 301 -11.45 -11.12 -16.96
C GLY A 301 -11.45 -10.37 -18.29
N LEU A 302 -10.57 -10.73 -19.24
CA LEU A 302 -10.51 -10.12 -20.57
C LEU A 302 -11.84 -10.27 -21.33
N ARG A 303 -12.44 -11.47 -21.30
CA ARG A 303 -13.72 -11.72 -21.98
C ARG A 303 -14.86 -10.85 -21.42
N ARG A 304 -14.87 -10.60 -20.11
CA ARG A 304 -15.93 -9.85 -19.42
C ARG A 304 -15.72 -8.34 -19.51
N THR A 305 -14.48 -7.87 -19.42
CA THR A 305 -14.15 -6.43 -19.41
C THR A 305 -13.92 -5.86 -20.81
N GLY A 306 -13.31 -6.63 -21.69
CA GLY A 306 -12.90 -6.16 -23.04
C GLY A 306 -11.61 -5.35 -23.02
N TYR A 307 -10.82 -5.39 -21.94
CA TYR A 307 -9.52 -4.74 -21.88
C TYR A 307 -8.55 -5.30 -22.92
N ASP A 308 -7.67 -4.45 -23.43
CA ASP A 308 -6.56 -4.78 -24.33
C ASP A 308 -5.19 -4.73 -23.62
N GLU A 309 -5.19 -4.40 -22.32
CA GLU A 309 -4.02 -4.44 -21.45
C GLU A 309 -4.29 -5.28 -20.20
N LEU A 310 -3.33 -6.15 -19.86
CA LEU A 310 -3.30 -7.00 -18.68
C LEU A 310 -2.10 -6.61 -17.82
N ALA A 311 -2.29 -6.45 -16.52
CA ALA A 311 -1.22 -6.40 -15.52
C ALA A 311 -1.27 -7.63 -14.60
N LEU A 312 -0.18 -8.36 -14.51
CA LEU A 312 0.03 -9.36 -13.47
C LEU A 312 0.61 -8.63 -12.25
N THR A 313 -0.13 -8.60 -11.16
CA THR A 313 0.19 -7.77 -9.99
C THR A 313 0.68 -8.58 -8.80
N SER A 314 1.74 -8.09 -8.18
CA SER A 314 2.29 -8.52 -6.90
C SER A 314 3.37 -7.52 -6.45
N LEU A 315 4.00 -7.74 -5.29
CA LEU A 315 5.14 -6.92 -4.84
C LEU A 315 6.43 -7.20 -5.63
N SER A 316 6.53 -8.34 -6.30
CA SER A 316 7.72 -8.75 -7.08
C SER A 316 7.35 -9.76 -8.16
N THR A 317 6.61 -9.35 -9.16
CA THR A 317 5.97 -10.25 -10.14
C THR A 317 6.95 -11.17 -10.86
N ALA A 318 8.18 -10.73 -11.08
CA ALA A 318 9.21 -11.56 -11.67
C ALA A 318 9.68 -12.74 -10.76
N ASP A 319 9.34 -12.71 -9.48
CA ASP A 319 9.63 -13.81 -8.53
C ASP A 319 8.54 -14.90 -8.51
N PHE A 320 7.45 -14.73 -9.27
CA PHE A 320 6.41 -15.76 -9.40
C PHE A 320 6.98 -17.04 -10.02
N SER A 321 6.64 -18.17 -9.42
CA SER A 321 7.10 -19.48 -9.89
C SER A 321 6.56 -19.77 -11.30
N GLY A 322 7.47 -19.97 -12.26
CA GLY A 322 7.07 -20.24 -13.65
C GLY A 322 6.61 -19.03 -14.46
N ILE A 323 7.00 -17.81 -14.08
CA ILE A 323 6.60 -16.55 -14.74
C ILE A 323 6.86 -16.56 -16.26
N ASP A 324 8.00 -17.10 -16.73
CA ASP A 324 8.33 -17.19 -18.14
C ASP A 324 7.31 -18.03 -18.91
N GLY A 325 6.92 -19.19 -18.37
CA GLY A 325 5.90 -20.07 -18.93
C GLY A 325 4.52 -19.43 -18.94
N LEU A 326 4.15 -18.75 -17.85
CA LEU A 326 2.90 -18.03 -17.74
C LEU A 326 2.80 -16.92 -18.79
N VAL A 327 3.80 -16.02 -18.85
CA VAL A 327 3.82 -14.88 -19.80
C VAL A 327 3.83 -15.39 -21.25
N SER A 328 4.70 -16.33 -21.57
CA SER A 328 4.76 -16.91 -22.92
C SER A 328 3.45 -17.58 -23.31
N GLY A 329 2.84 -18.33 -22.38
CA GLY A 329 1.55 -18.97 -22.63
C GLY A 329 0.42 -17.97 -22.86
N LEU A 330 0.36 -16.88 -22.09
CA LEU A 330 -0.65 -15.82 -22.25
C LEU A 330 -0.49 -15.05 -23.56
N VAL A 331 0.75 -14.65 -23.91
CA VAL A 331 1.02 -13.89 -25.15
C VAL A 331 0.74 -14.72 -26.40
N ASN A 332 0.93 -16.04 -26.34
CA ASN A 332 0.71 -16.95 -27.48
C ASN A 332 -0.72 -17.56 -27.51
N ASP A 333 -1.57 -17.27 -26.54
CA ASP A 333 -2.97 -17.73 -26.48
C ASP A 333 -3.84 -16.95 -27.49
N GLN A 334 -3.97 -17.51 -28.70
CA GLN A 334 -4.72 -16.91 -29.81
C GLN A 334 -6.24 -16.85 -29.56
N GLU A 335 -6.77 -17.69 -28.68
CA GLU A 335 -8.21 -17.78 -28.43
C GLU A 335 -8.65 -16.90 -27.24
N GLY A 336 -7.83 -16.79 -26.19
CA GLY A 336 -8.17 -16.08 -24.97
C GLY A 336 -7.54 -14.69 -24.81
N CYS A 337 -6.33 -14.49 -25.35
CA CYS A 337 -5.53 -13.29 -25.12
C CYS A 337 -5.01 -12.63 -26.41
N ALA A 338 -5.63 -12.88 -27.56
CA ALA A 338 -5.20 -12.32 -28.85
C ALA A 338 -5.13 -10.79 -28.82
N ASN A 339 -3.96 -10.24 -29.11
CA ASN A 339 -3.66 -8.80 -29.12
C ASN A 339 -3.71 -8.09 -27.75
N VAL A 340 -3.68 -8.80 -26.63
CA VAL A 340 -3.62 -8.22 -25.30
C VAL A 340 -2.17 -7.91 -24.94
N SER A 341 -1.90 -6.68 -24.51
CA SER A 341 -0.61 -6.26 -24.00
C SER A 341 -0.43 -6.73 -22.57
N VAL A 342 0.65 -7.46 -22.28
CA VAL A 342 0.99 -7.91 -20.93
C VAL A 342 1.96 -6.94 -20.27
N SER A 343 1.61 -6.45 -19.09
CA SER A 343 2.43 -5.57 -18.25
C SER A 343 2.82 -6.29 -16.95
N LEU A 344 4.07 -6.14 -16.56
CA LEU A 344 4.61 -6.61 -15.28
C LEU A 344 5.09 -5.38 -14.48
N PRO A 345 4.23 -4.73 -13.71
CA PRO A 345 4.54 -3.43 -13.11
C PRO A 345 5.64 -3.51 -12.04
N SER A 346 5.81 -4.66 -11.39
CA SER A 346 6.80 -4.87 -10.32
C SER A 346 7.97 -5.73 -10.79
N LEU A 347 8.59 -5.36 -11.93
CA LEU A 347 9.77 -6.04 -12.44
C LEU A 347 11.01 -5.67 -11.64
N ARG A 348 11.64 -6.68 -11.05
CA ARG A 348 12.97 -6.54 -10.46
C ARG A 348 14.05 -6.54 -11.55
N VAL A 349 15.11 -5.81 -11.29
CA VAL A 349 16.26 -5.68 -12.18
C VAL A 349 16.93 -7.04 -12.44
N ASP A 350 17.18 -7.80 -11.37
CA ASP A 350 17.87 -9.09 -11.36
C ASP A 350 17.04 -10.26 -11.95
N ALA A 351 15.73 -10.07 -12.13
CA ALA A 351 14.82 -11.08 -12.68
C ALA A 351 14.33 -10.73 -14.11
N PHE A 352 14.77 -9.59 -14.67
CA PHE A 352 14.41 -9.19 -16.01
C PHE A 352 15.29 -9.91 -17.06
N THR A 353 14.69 -10.82 -17.81
CA THR A 353 15.37 -11.56 -18.87
C THR A 353 15.04 -10.99 -20.25
N VAL A 354 15.96 -11.20 -21.22
CA VAL A 354 15.70 -10.88 -22.64
C VAL A 354 14.49 -11.65 -23.16
N GLY A 355 14.25 -12.86 -22.63
CA GLY A 355 13.09 -13.70 -22.96
C GLY A 355 11.79 -12.99 -22.59
N ILE A 356 11.62 -12.58 -21.33
CA ILE A 356 10.45 -11.82 -20.85
C ILE A 356 10.28 -10.53 -21.66
N ALA A 357 11.37 -9.80 -21.88
CA ALA A 357 11.35 -8.57 -22.68
C ALA A 357 10.81 -8.81 -24.10
N SER A 358 11.30 -9.85 -24.75
CA SER A 358 10.87 -10.22 -26.11
C SER A 358 9.40 -10.60 -26.19
N GLU A 359 8.88 -11.34 -25.20
CA GLU A 359 7.47 -11.73 -25.17
C GLU A 359 6.54 -10.51 -24.96
N ILE A 360 6.84 -9.66 -23.97
CA ILE A 360 6.05 -8.44 -23.68
C ILE A 360 5.99 -7.50 -24.91
N GLN A 361 7.06 -7.42 -25.69
CA GLN A 361 7.15 -6.53 -26.83
C GLN A 361 6.28 -6.91 -28.04
N LYS A 362 5.84 -8.16 -28.14
CA LYS A 362 5.12 -8.66 -29.32
C LYS A 362 3.84 -7.90 -29.62
N VAL A 363 3.18 -7.33 -28.60
CA VAL A 363 1.90 -6.67 -28.75
C VAL A 363 2.03 -5.15 -28.67
N ARG A 364 2.55 -4.59 -27.58
CA ARG A 364 2.67 -3.13 -27.38
C ARG A 364 3.86 -2.83 -26.45
N ARG A 365 4.60 -1.75 -26.75
CA ARG A 365 5.67 -1.26 -25.89
C ARG A 365 5.10 -0.42 -24.76
N THR A 366 5.11 -0.97 -23.55
CA THR A 366 4.84 -0.23 -22.32
C THR A 366 6.11 0.45 -21.82
N GLY A 367 5.99 1.45 -20.94
CA GLY A 367 7.14 2.03 -20.25
C GLY A 367 7.83 0.99 -19.37
N LEU A 368 9.15 0.98 -19.32
CA LEU A 368 9.92 0.07 -18.48
C LEU A 368 10.48 0.81 -17.28
N THR A 369 10.27 0.23 -16.10
CA THR A 369 10.71 0.82 -14.82
C THR A 369 11.53 -0.18 -14.05
N PHE A 370 12.69 0.25 -13.55
CA PHE A 370 13.54 -0.49 -12.64
C PHE A 370 13.73 0.30 -11.35
N ALA A 371 13.88 -0.42 -10.24
CA ALA A 371 14.00 0.16 -8.90
C ALA A 371 15.30 -0.29 -8.21
N PRO A 372 16.45 0.31 -8.53
CA PRO A 372 17.69 0.07 -7.78
C PRO A 372 17.62 0.59 -6.35
N GLU A 373 16.78 1.61 -6.09
CA GLU A 373 16.51 2.29 -4.83
C GLU A 373 17.72 3.09 -4.27
N GLY A 374 18.94 2.60 -4.40
CA GLY A 374 20.17 3.27 -3.95
C GLY A 374 21.18 3.51 -5.05
N GLY A 375 21.92 4.63 -4.98
CA GLY A 375 22.89 5.02 -6.00
C GLY A 375 24.17 4.17 -6.02
N THR A 376 24.62 3.69 -4.87
CA THR A 376 25.85 2.88 -4.74
C THR A 376 25.53 1.47 -4.24
N TRP A 377 26.47 0.54 -4.45
CA TRP A 377 26.37 -0.81 -3.90
C TRP A 377 26.28 -0.78 -2.36
N ARG A 378 27.08 0.07 -1.72
CA ARG A 378 27.09 0.24 -0.28
C ARG A 378 25.68 0.53 0.27
N ILE A 379 25.03 1.57 -0.25
CA ILE A 379 23.70 1.95 0.25
C ILE A 379 22.64 0.89 -0.09
N ARG A 380 22.80 0.16 -1.21
CA ARG A 380 21.93 -0.96 -1.55
C ARG A 380 22.07 -2.14 -0.57
N GLN A 381 23.27 -2.38 -0.01
CA GLN A 381 23.46 -3.34 1.09
C GLN A 381 22.79 -2.85 2.38
N VAL A 382 22.92 -1.58 2.73
CA VAL A 382 22.23 -0.98 3.88
C VAL A 382 20.71 -1.21 3.82
N ILE A 383 20.10 -0.96 2.68
CA ILE A 383 18.64 -1.12 2.49
C ILE A 383 18.21 -2.55 2.13
N ASN A 384 19.12 -3.49 2.11
CA ASN A 384 18.92 -4.89 1.69
C ASN A 384 18.29 -5.02 0.27
N LYS A 385 18.69 -4.13 -0.65
CA LYS A 385 18.32 -4.20 -2.06
C LYS A 385 19.49 -4.73 -2.88
N LEU A 386 19.70 -6.03 -2.85
CA LEU A 386 20.89 -6.71 -3.36
C LEU A 386 20.88 -6.81 -4.90
N VAL A 387 20.84 -5.66 -5.57
CA VAL A 387 20.93 -5.50 -7.03
C VAL A 387 22.26 -4.86 -7.36
N THR A 388 23.09 -5.51 -8.16
CA THR A 388 24.39 -4.97 -8.58
C THR A 388 24.27 -3.97 -9.74
N ASN A 389 25.35 -3.24 -10.03
CA ASN A 389 25.38 -2.41 -11.24
C ASN A 389 25.31 -3.26 -12.50
N ASP A 390 25.96 -4.43 -12.49
CA ASP A 390 25.98 -5.34 -13.64
C ASP A 390 24.57 -5.92 -13.92
N ASP A 391 23.79 -6.26 -12.88
CA ASP A 391 22.39 -6.65 -13.03
C ASP A 391 21.57 -5.55 -13.70
N LEU A 392 21.73 -4.30 -13.23
CA LEU A 392 21.03 -3.15 -13.81
C LEU A 392 21.43 -2.93 -15.26
N TYR A 393 22.73 -2.99 -15.55
CA TYR A 393 23.23 -2.75 -16.90
C TYR A 393 22.81 -3.84 -17.87
N ALA A 394 22.82 -5.11 -17.46
CA ALA A 394 22.34 -6.23 -18.26
C ALA A 394 20.83 -6.11 -18.54
N ALA A 395 20.01 -5.76 -17.54
CA ALA A 395 18.58 -5.54 -17.71
C ALA A 395 18.28 -4.39 -18.68
N VAL A 396 18.99 -3.28 -18.53
CA VAL A 396 18.84 -2.09 -19.37
C VAL A 396 19.31 -2.37 -20.81
N GLU A 397 20.43 -3.08 -20.99
CA GLU A 397 20.91 -3.49 -22.29
C GLU A 397 19.92 -4.42 -22.98
N GLY A 398 19.37 -5.41 -22.25
CA GLY A 398 18.32 -6.28 -22.73
C GLY A 398 17.10 -5.47 -23.21
N ALA A 399 16.67 -4.48 -22.45
CA ALA A 399 15.56 -3.62 -22.82
C ALA A 399 15.83 -2.82 -24.10
N TYR A 400 16.93 -2.08 -24.16
CA TYR A 400 17.26 -1.25 -25.34
C TYR A 400 17.52 -2.09 -26.59
N SER A 401 18.15 -3.27 -26.47
CA SER A 401 18.38 -4.20 -27.60
C SER A 401 17.07 -4.69 -28.20
N GLN A 402 16.02 -4.83 -27.40
CA GLN A 402 14.67 -5.15 -27.85
C GLN A 402 13.89 -3.91 -28.31
N GLY A 403 14.48 -2.70 -28.34
CA GLY A 403 13.95 -1.49 -28.95
C GLY A 403 13.18 -0.58 -28.01
N TRP A 404 13.23 -0.74 -26.69
CA TRP A 404 12.78 0.31 -25.78
C TRP A 404 13.61 1.57 -26.03
N GLN A 405 13.02 2.72 -25.76
CA GLN A 405 13.69 4.02 -25.94
C GLN A 405 13.78 4.80 -24.64
N ARG A 406 12.97 4.44 -23.63
CA ARG A 406 12.90 5.12 -22.35
C ARG A 406 12.89 4.11 -21.23
N VAL A 407 13.73 4.36 -20.22
CA VAL A 407 13.78 3.60 -18.97
C VAL A 407 13.56 4.58 -17.82
N LYS A 408 12.74 4.19 -16.84
CA LYS A 408 12.56 4.93 -15.60
C LYS A 408 13.27 4.17 -14.49
N LEU A 409 14.02 4.90 -13.67
CA LEU A 409 14.73 4.37 -12.52
C LEU A 409 14.18 5.01 -11.26
N TYR A 410 13.79 4.19 -10.28
CA TYR A 410 13.35 4.67 -8.97
C TYR A 410 14.51 4.63 -7.96
N PHE A 411 14.59 5.71 -7.17
CA PHE A 411 15.56 5.86 -6.09
C PHE A 411 14.95 6.52 -4.87
N LEU A 412 15.51 6.23 -3.70
CA LEU A 412 15.26 6.91 -2.44
C LEU A 412 16.49 7.73 -2.04
N ILE A 413 16.25 8.87 -1.39
CA ILE A 413 17.27 9.69 -0.73
C ILE A 413 16.88 9.94 0.73
N GLY A 414 17.85 10.25 1.59
CA GLY A 414 17.63 10.36 3.03
C GLY A 414 17.62 9.00 3.72
N LEU A 415 18.20 7.98 3.09
CA LEU A 415 18.34 6.63 3.63
C LEU A 415 19.30 6.60 4.84
N PRO A 416 19.16 5.63 5.76
CA PRO A 416 20.12 5.46 6.84
C PRO A 416 21.55 5.36 6.33
N THR A 417 22.47 6.04 6.98
CA THR A 417 23.91 6.10 6.65
C THR A 417 24.27 6.68 5.26
N GLU A 418 23.29 7.22 4.51
CA GLU A 418 23.52 7.77 3.17
C GLU A 418 24.45 8.97 3.19
N MET A 419 25.51 8.92 2.38
CA MET A 419 26.48 9.99 2.14
C MET A 419 26.20 10.68 0.79
N ASP A 420 26.84 11.83 0.56
CA ASP A 420 26.71 12.57 -0.71
C ASP A 420 27.18 11.73 -1.92
N ASP A 421 28.20 10.90 -1.74
CA ASP A 421 28.67 9.98 -2.79
C ASP A 421 27.58 8.94 -3.16
N ASP A 422 26.78 8.48 -2.20
CA ASP A 422 25.66 7.58 -2.49
C ASP A 422 24.56 8.29 -3.28
N THR A 423 24.26 9.53 -2.90
CA THR A 423 23.32 10.38 -3.64
C THR A 423 23.82 10.64 -5.06
N LEU A 424 25.11 11.02 -5.25
CA LEU A 424 25.72 11.26 -6.57
C LEU A 424 25.78 9.98 -7.42
N GLY A 425 25.91 8.81 -6.80
CA GLY A 425 25.85 7.52 -7.48
C GLY A 425 24.55 7.31 -8.29
N ILE A 426 23.45 7.94 -7.90
CA ILE A 426 22.21 7.96 -8.68
C ILE A 426 22.43 8.59 -10.06
N ALA A 427 23.14 9.72 -10.09
CA ALA A 427 23.43 10.42 -11.34
C ALA A 427 24.41 9.62 -12.22
N GLU A 428 25.37 8.93 -11.62
CA GLU A 428 26.30 8.05 -12.34
C GLU A 428 25.57 6.88 -13.00
N LEU A 429 24.69 6.20 -12.26
CA LEU A 429 23.87 5.11 -12.80
C LEU A 429 22.99 5.61 -13.96
N ALA A 430 22.33 6.75 -13.79
CA ALA A 430 21.48 7.31 -14.83
C ALA A 430 22.27 7.66 -16.11
N ARG A 431 23.50 8.19 -15.98
CA ARG A 431 24.40 8.46 -17.12
C ARG A 431 24.80 7.19 -17.84
N GLU A 432 25.20 6.16 -17.11
CA GLU A 432 25.63 4.89 -17.72
C GLU A 432 24.47 4.20 -18.43
N VAL A 433 23.27 4.21 -17.85
CA VAL A 433 22.03 3.70 -18.50
C VAL A 433 21.78 4.42 -19.83
N VAL A 434 21.91 5.74 -19.89
CA VAL A 434 21.77 6.49 -21.16
C VAL A 434 22.86 6.12 -22.15
N LYS A 435 24.10 5.94 -21.70
CA LYS A 435 25.25 5.58 -22.54
C LYS A 435 25.08 4.18 -23.15
N ILE A 436 24.64 3.19 -22.38
CA ILE A 436 24.28 1.86 -22.85
C ILE A 436 23.17 1.97 -23.91
N GLY A 437 22.09 2.67 -23.61
CA GLY A 437 20.97 2.81 -24.53
C GLY A 437 21.34 3.47 -25.87
N LYS A 438 22.26 4.44 -25.86
CA LYS A 438 22.71 5.12 -27.08
C LYS A 438 23.50 4.22 -28.04
N GLN A 439 23.96 3.07 -27.60
CA GLN A 439 24.57 2.06 -28.48
C GLN A 439 23.52 1.42 -29.40
N TYR A 440 22.26 1.37 -28.96
CA TYR A 440 21.14 0.75 -29.65
C TYR A 440 20.25 1.76 -30.39
N THR A 441 20.01 2.92 -29.79
CA THR A 441 19.17 3.97 -30.37
C THR A 441 19.58 5.38 -29.96
N LYS A 442 19.62 6.30 -30.92
CA LYS A 442 19.89 7.72 -30.65
C LYS A 442 18.82 8.38 -29.74
N LYS A 443 17.60 7.77 -29.66
CA LYS A 443 16.47 8.26 -28.87
C LYS A 443 16.51 7.76 -27.42
N ALA A 444 17.52 6.96 -27.05
CA ALA A 444 17.64 6.44 -25.69
C ALA A 444 17.66 7.55 -24.64
N SER A 445 16.83 7.41 -23.63
CA SER A 445 16.77 8.31 -22.48
C SER A 445 16.46 7.54 -21.21
N ALA A 446 16.92 8.07 -20.08
CA ALA A 446 16.58 7.58 -18.76
C ALA A 446 15.94 8.70 -17.92
N THR A 447 15.04 8.34 -17.03
CA THR A 447 14.49 9.23 -16.01
C THR A 447 14.83 8.66 -14.64
N ALA A 448 15.62 9.37 -13.83
CA ALA A 448 15.75 9.10 -12.42
C ALA A 448 14.57 9.76 -11.67
N SER A 449 13.77 8.96 -11.02
CA SER A 449 12.66 9.42 -10.17
C SER A 449 13.05 9.18 -8.70
N VAL A 450 13.15 10.26 -7.94
CA VAL A 450 13.71 10.24 -6.59
C VAL A 450 12.64 10.60 -5.57
N GLY A 451 12.49 9.77 -4.53
CA GLY A 451 11.60 10.03 -3.38
C GLY A 451 12.39 10.25 -2.10
N GLY A 452 11.90 11.09 -1.20
CA GLY A 452 12.39 11.17 0.18
C GLY A 452 12.02 9.89 0.93
N PHE A 453 12.97 9.31 1.66
CA PHE A 453 12.70 8.13 2.48
C PHE A 453 11.90 8.51 3.72
N VAL A 454 10.80 7.80 3.97
CA VAL A 454 9.97 7.91 5.17
C VAL A 454 10.02 6.57 5.92
N PRO A 455 10.53 6.54 7.16
CA PRO A 455 10.54 5.32 7.96
C PRO A 455 9.11 4.86 8.29
N LYS A 456 8.81 3.60 8.10
CA LYS A 456 7.48 3.03 8.33
C LYS A 456 7.47 2.01 9.47
N ALA A 457 6.31 1.86 10.11
CA ALA A 457 6.05 0.85 11.14
C ALA A 457 6.36 -0.56 10.64
N HIS A 458 6.78 -1.43 11.55
CA HIS A 458 7.08 -2.85 11.31
C HIS A 458 8.17 -3.09 10.25
N THR A 459 9.11 -2.15 10.12
CA THR A 459 10.31 -2.30 9.29
C THR A 459 11.56 -2.20 10.15
N PRO A 460 12.71 -2.76 9.74
CA PRO A 460 13.98 -2.54 10.43
C PRO A 460 14.32 -1.06 10.61
N PHE A 461 13.84 -0.19 9.72
CA PHE A 461 14.11 1.24 9.76
C PHE A 461 13.12 2.06 10.61
N GLN A 462 12.19 1.42 11.33
CA GLN A 462 11.21 2.12 12.17
C GLN A 462 11.82 2.99 13.28
N TRP A 463 13.04 2.69 13.72
CA TRP A 463 13.78 3.48 14.71
C TRP A 463 14.58 4.65 14.12
N PHE A 464 14.79 4.65 12.81
CA PHE A 464 15.54 5.71 12.14
C PHE A 464 14.75 7.03 12.12
N GLY A 465 15.43 8.16 12.39
CA GLY A 465 14.89 9.50 12.20
C GLY A 465 14.97 9.91 10.73
N GLN A 466 13.84 10.33 10.16
CA GLN A 466 13.77 10.81 8.79
C GLN A 466 14.62 12.07 8.60
N ASN A 467 15.21 12.26 7.42
CA ASN A 467 15.87 13.52 7.10
C ASN A 467 14.83 14.66 7.04
N GLY A 468 15.17 15.81 7.61
CA GLY A 468 14.36 17.02 7.53
C GLY A 468 14.27 17.58 6.10
N VAL A 469 13.32 18.49 5.88
CA VAL A 469 13.03 19.10 4.57
C VAL A 469 14.29 19.72 3.94
N GLU A 470 15.07 20.47 4.71
CA GLU A 470 16.25 21.16 4.19
C GLU A 470 17.33 20.19 3.71
N GLU A 471 17.55 19.09 4.42
CA GLU A 471 18.54 18.08 4.01
C GLU A 471 18.07 17.33 2.76
N LEU A 472 16.80 16.92 2.69
CA LEU A 472 16.26 16.30 1.47
C LEU A 472 16.33 17.26 0.28
N ARG A 473 16.03 18.53 0.48
CA ARG A 473 16.12 19.58 -0.54
C ARG A 473 17.57 19.78 -1.00
N ARG A 474 18.54 19.78 -0.07
CA ARG A 474 19.96 19.84 -0.38
C ARG A 474 20.41 18.68 -1.27
N LYS A 475 20.00 17.46 -0.94
CA LYS A 475 20.31 16.25 -1.74
C LYS A 475 19.69 16.31 -3.13
N VAL A 476 18.43 16.75 -3.25
CA VAL A 476 17.79 16.97 -4.56
C VAL A 476 18.57 17.98 -5.41
N PHE A 477 19.02 19.07 -4.82
CA PHE A 477 19.79 20.09 -5.55
C PHE A 477 21.17 19.59 -5.95
N LEU A 478 21.84 18.80 -5.10
CA LEU A 478 23.10 18.12 -5.42
C LEU A 478 22.93 17.24 -6.66
N LEU A 479 21.89 16.40 -6.70
CA LEU A 479 21.56 15.57 -7.86
C LEU A 479 21.23 16.39 -9.10
N ARG A 480 20.39 17.41 -8.97
CA ARG A 480 19.99 18.26 -10.09
C ARG A 480 21.20 18.93 -10.74
N ASP A 481 22.15 19.41 -9.95
CA ASP A 481 23.32 20.11 -10.46
C ASP A 481 24.30 19.14 -11.15
N ASP A 482 24.48 17.93 -10.63
CA ASP A 482 25.33 16.90 -11.24
C ASP A 482 24.68 16.28 -12.50
N MET A 483 23.37 16.10 -12.50
CA MET A 483 22.65 15.55 -13.65
C MET A 483 22.54 16.51 -14.85
N ARG A 484 22.92 17.78 -14.69
CA ARG A 484 22.98 18.72 -15.82
C ARG A 484 23.91 18.15 -16.91
N LYS A 485 23.43 18.09 -18.14
CA LYS A 485 24.14 17.57 -19.32
C LYS A 485 24.38 16.03 -19.31
N SER A 486 23.74 15.28 -18.39
CA SER A 486 23.88 13.82 -18.35
C SER A 486 23.15 13.10 -19.51
N GLY A 487 22.17 13.74 -20.13
CA GLY A 487 21.23 13.11 -21.06
C GLY A 487 20.09 12.34 -20.39
N ALA A 488 20.10 12.26 -19.07
CA ALA A 488 19.03 11.72 -18.23
C ALA A 488 18.18 12.88 -17.66
N GLN A 489 16.92 12.56 -17.34
CA GLN A 489 16.00 13.48 -16.67
C GLN A 489 15.93 13.16 -15.18
N LEU A 490 15.83 14.19 -14.34
CA LEU A 490 15.56 14.06 -12.91
C LEU A 490 14.10 14.46 -12.64
N LYS A 491 13.39 13.63 -11.90
CA LYS A 491 12.12 13.93 -11.26
C LYS A 491 12.23 13.62 -9.78
N TRP A 492 11.58 14.38 -8.94
CA TRP A 492 11.57 14.13 -7.49
C TRP A 492 10.20 14.41 -6.89
N HIS A 493 9.93 13.73 -5.78
CA HIS A 493 8.81 14.05 -4.90
C HIS A 493 9.17 15.24 -4.01
N ASP A 494 8.16 16.00 -3.64
CA ASP A 494 8.35 17.16 -2.77
C ASP A 494 8.84 16.71 -1.38
N PRO A 495 10.01 17.20 -0.91
CA PRO A 495 10.50 16.93 0.44
C PRO A 495 9.53 17.34 1.55
N GLU A 496 8.73 18.38 1.32
CA GLU A 496 7.73 18.86 2.27
C GLU A 496 6.60 17.84 2.45
N ALA A 497 6.12 17.22 1.36
CA ALA A 497 5.12 16.17 1.41
C ALA A 497 5.65 14.94 2.15
N SER A 498 6.91 14.55 1.92
CA SER A 498 7.56 13.45 2.66
C SER A 498 7.66 13.75 4.16
N PHE A 499 7.86 15.00 4.56
CA PHE A 499 7.89 15.39 5.96
C PHE A 499 6.52 15.29 6.63
N ALA A 500 5.46 15.77 5.99
CA ALA A 500 4.08 15.64 6.48
C ALA A 500 3.64 14.18 6.56
N GLU A 501 4.02 13.35 5.58
CA GLU A 501 3.83 11.91 5.61
C GLU A 501 4.51 11.29 6.84
N GLY A 502 5.74 11.75 7.19
CA GLY A 502 6.45 11.35 8.40
C GLY A 502 5.69 11.69 9.69
N ILE A 503 5.04 12.85 9.77
CA ILE A 503 4.19 13.22 10.91
C ILE A 503 3.06 12.20 11.08
N ALA A 504 2.33 11.90 10.00
CA ALA A 504 1.18 11.02 10.03
C ALA A 504 1.58 9.54 10.23
N SER A 505 2.59 9.03 9.50
CA SER A 505 2.96 7.61 9.53
C SER A 505 3.68 7.18 10.81
N ARG A 506 4.37 8.11 11.49
CA ARG A 506 5.15 7.86 12.71
C ARG A 506 4.46 8.36 13.98
N GLY A 507 3.27 8.96 13.81
CA GLY A 507 2.49 9.58 14.87
C GLY A 507 1.87 8.60 15.85
N ASP A 508 1.56 9.09 17.03
CA ASP A 508 0.71 8.44 18.01
C ASP A 508 -0.72 9.03 17.96
N ARG A 509 -1.60 8.64 18.88
CA ARG A 509 -3.01 9.04 18.92
C ARG A 509 -3.19 10.58 18.97
N ARG A 510 -2.25 11.33 19.53
CA ARG A 510 -2.30 12.80 19.59
C ARG A 510 -2.26 13.46 18.21
N ILE A 511 -1.67 12.78 17.21
CA ILE A 511 -1.65 13.27 15.82
C ILE A 511 -3.06 13.31 15.21
N GLY A 512 -4.02 12.58 15.74
CA GLY A 512 -5.42 12.69 15.33
C GLY A 512 -5.95 14.13 15.43
N ARG A 513 -5.60 14.85 16.50
CA ARG A 513 -5.99 16.26 16.64
C ARG A 513 -5.34 17.16 15.60
N VAL A 514 -4.09 16.88 15.22
CA VAL A 514 -3.39 17.60 14.14
C VAL A 514 -4.10 17.36 12.81
N ILE A 515 -4.46 16.11 12.49
CA ILE A 515 -5.20 15.76 11.27
C ILE A 515 -6.55 16.48 11.23
N GLU A 516 -7.28 16.50 12.35
CA GLU A 516 -8.55 17.23 12.44
C GLU A 516 -8.36 18.74 12.26
N HIS A 517 -7.30 19.31 12.85
CA HIS A 517 -6.98 20.71 12.69
C HIS A 517 -6.64 21.06 11.22
N VAL A 518 -5.83 20.25 10.55
CA VAL A 518 -5.51 20.38 9.12
C VAL A 518 -6.78 20.34 8.29
N TRP A 519 -7.66 19.36 8.52
CA TRP A 519 -8.93 19.22 7.83
C TRP A 519 -9.84 20.44 8.05
N ARG A 520 -10.06 20.85 9.31
CA ARG A 520 -10.92 22.01 9.65
C ARG A 520 -10.46 23.32 9.01
N ASN A 521 -9.18 23.43 8.69
CA ASN A 521 -8.58 24.56 7.98
C ASN A 521 -8.49 24.34 6.46
N GLY A 522 -9.33 23.45 5.90
CA GLY A 522 -9.46 23.22 4.47
C GLY A 522 -8.35 22.37 3.84
N GLY A 523 -7.60 21.63 4.66
CA GLY A 523 -6.56 20.71 4.21
C GLY A 523 -7.13 19.37 3.77
N ILE A 524 -7.87 19.33 2.66
CA ILE A 524 -8.32 18.11 1.99
C ILE A 524 -7.50 17.84 0.74
N PHE A 525 -7.42 16.58 0.30
CA PHE A 525 -6.60 16.14 -0.83
C PHE A 525 -5.11 16.48 -0.68
N GLN A 526 -4.54 16.24 0.50
CA GLN A 526 -3.14 16.54 0.80
C GLN A 526 -2.13 15.65 0.05
N GLU A 527 -2.57 14.56 -0.58
CA GLU A 527 -1.79 13.74 -1.51
C GLU A 527 -1.56 14.45 -2.87
N TRP A 528 -2.40 15.43 -3.21
CA TRP A 528 -2.33 16.15 -4.48
C TRP A 528 -1.45 17.39 -4.35
N SER A 529 -0.40 17.48 -5.18
CA SER A 529 0.63 18.53 -5.09
C SER A 529 0.08 19.95 -5.15
N GLU A 530 -1.03 20.19 -5.89
CA GLU A 530 -1.71 21.49 -5.98
C GLU A 530 -2.54 21.84 -4.74
N ARG A 531 -2.73 20.87 -3.84
CA ARG A 531 -3.50 21.04 -2.60
C ARG A 531 -2.66 20.96 -1.35
N PHE A 532 -1.48 20.37 -1.48
CA PHE A 532 -0.56 20.15 -0.37
C PHE A 532 0.00 21.47 0.17
N ASP A 533 0.09 21.59 1.48
CA ASP A 533 0.66 22.74 2.18
C ASP A 533 1.24 22.31 3.53
N LEU A 534 2.57 22.22 3.61
CA LEU A 534 3.28 21.85 4.83
C LEU A 534 3.02 22.83 5.98
N GLN A 535 2.91 24.13 5.69
CA GLN A 535 2.71 25.12 6.76
C GLN A 535 1.43 24.84 7.55
N ARG A 536 0.38 24.38 6.88
CA ARG A 536 -0.87 23.97 7.55
C ARG A 536 -0.66 22.84 8.57
N TRP A 537 0.21 21.88 8.26
CA TRP A 537 0.57 20.80 9.18
C TRP A 537 1.39 21.31 10.36
N LEU A 538 2.37 22.20 10.12
CA LEU A 538 3.20 22.79 11.16
C LEU A 538 2.39 23.69 12.10
N ASP A 539 1.47 24.48 11.55
CA ASP A 539 0.56 25.32 12.35
C ASP A 539 -0.36 24.44 13.22
N ALA A 540 -0.86 23.33 12.69
CA ALA A 540 -1.65 22.37 13.44
C ALA A 540 -0.84 21.70 14.56
N MET A 541 0.41 21.26 14.30
CA MET A 541 1.31 20.73 15.32
C MET A 541 1.55 21.75 16.45
N ALA A 542 1.82 23.00 16.08
CA ALA A 542 2.03 24.08 17.04
C ALA A 542 0.78 24.37 17.88
N ALA A 543 -0.40 24.37 17.27
CA ALA A 543 -1.67 24.58 17.96
C ALA A 543 -1.97 23.49 18.99
N GLU A 544 -1.57 22.24 18.70
CA GLU A 544 -1.72 21.10 19.62
C GLU A 544 -0.55 20.96 20.60
N GLY A 545 0.45 21.85 20.53
CA GLY A 545 1.63 21.83 21.41
C GLY A 545 2.55 20.64 21.18
N LEU A 546 2.56 20.10 19.95
CA LEU A 546 3.37 18.95 19.54
C LEU A 546 4.58 19.41 18.72
N ASP A 547 5.72 18.77 18.97
CA ASP A 547 6.97 19.02 18.25
C ASP A 547 7.09 18.08 17.03
N PRO A 548 7.08 18.59 15.78
CA PRO A 548 7.24 17.73 14.61
C PRO A 548 8.56 16.95 14.60
N ASP A 549 9.65 17.51 15.16
CA ASP A 549 10.94 16.82 15.23
C ASP A 549 10.92 15.61 16.15
N TRP A 550 10.09 15.62 17.20
CA TRP A 550 9.88 14.45 18.04
C TRP A 550 9.36 13.25 17.25
N TYR A 551 8.45 13.49 16.32
CA TYR A 551 7.84 12.42 15.53
C TYR A 551 8.68 12.02 14.32
N VAL A 552 9.26 12.99 13.60
CA VAL A 552 9.82 12.80 12.27
C VAL A 552 11.34 12.58 12.28
N THR A 553 12.10 13.53 12.85
CA THR A 553 13.56 13.56 12.64
C THR A 553 14.35 12.84 13.72
N ARG A 554 13.74 12.60 14.87
CA ARG A 554 14.38 11.93 16.00
C ARG A 554 14.61 10.44 15.71
N HIS A 555 15.81 9.94 16.04
CA HIS A 555 16.03 8.50 16.19
C HIS A 555 15.33 8.00 17.45
N ARG A 556 14.73 6.82 17.35
CA ARG A 556 14.10 6.12 18.47
C ARG A 556 15.03 5.03 18.98
N THR A 557 14.88 4.64 20.23
CA THR A 557 15.66 3.57 20.86
C THR A 557 14.89 2.25 20.90
N ASP A 558 15.59 1.14 21.17
CA ASP A 558 15.00 -0.20 21.20
C ASP A 558 14.13 -0.45 22.46
N ASP A 559 14.35 0.31 23.52
CA ASP A 559 13.56 0.26 24.76
C ASP A 559 12.32 1.17 24.76
N GLU A 560 12.16 2.00 23.72
CA GLU A 560 11.01 2.90 23.58
C GLU A 560 9.77 2.14 23.11
N ILE A 561 8.62 2.42 23.73
CA ILE A 561 7.32 1.93 23.24
C ILE A 561 6.93 2.73 22.01
N LEU A 562 6.79 2.04 20.87
CA LEU A 562 6.40 2.65 19.61
C LEU A 562 4.86 2.72 19.50
N PRO A 563 4.30 3.70 18.75
CA PRO A 563 2.86 3.84 18.60
C PRO A 563 2.11 2.60 18.10
N TRP A 564 2.83 1.69 17.46
CA TRP A 564 2.27 0.47 16.85
C TRP A 564 2.69 -0.84 17.57
N ASP A 565 3.33 -0.80 18.75
CA ASP A 565 3.84 -2.02 19.41
C ASP A 565 2.74 -2.96 19.88
N HIS A 566 1.51 -2.47 20.04
CA HIS A 566 0.33 -3.28 20.36
C HIS A 566 -0.35 -3.89 19.10
N ILE A 567 0.23 -3.67 17.92
CA ILE A 567 -0.17 -4.28 16.65
C ILE A 567 0.95 -5.22 16.19
N ALA A 568 0.67 -6.49 15.99
CA ALA A 568 1.67 -7.45 15.56
C ALA A 568 1.54 -7.77 14.06
N ALA A 569 2.59 -7.45 13.30
CA ALA A 569 2.72 -7.87 11.91
C ALA A 569 3.28 -9.31 11.75
N GLY A 570 3.43 -10.05 12.85
CA GLY A 570 4.05 -11.37 12.89
C GLY A 570 5.58 -11.33 12.78
N LEU A 571 6.18 -10.16 12.91
CA LEU A 571 7.63 -10.00 12.91
C LEU A 571 8.12 -9.81 14.33
N HIS A 572 9.10 -10.60 14.74
CA HIS A 572 9.73 -10.44 16.05
C HIS A 572 10.42 -9.08 16.14
N ARG A 573 10.20 -8.36 17.24
CA ARG A 573 10.86 -7.06 17.47
C ARG A 573 12.38 -7.19 17.45
N ASP A 574 12.91 -8.25 18.11
CA ASP A 574 14.35 -8.55 18.13
C ASP A 574 14.92 -8.77 16.73
N PHE A 575 14.18 -9.49 15.85
CA PHE A 575 14.59 -9.65 14.44
C PHE A 575 14.69 -8.29 13.73
N LEU A 576 13.69 -7.42 13.88
CA LEU A 576 13.70 -6.10 13.26
C LEU A 576 14.87 -5.25 13.76
N TRP A 577 15.17 -5.32 15.07
CA TRP A 577 16.29 -4.60 15.67
C TRP A 577 17.63 -5.13 15.21
N ASP A 578 17.83 -6.45 15.23
CA ASP A 578 19.05 -7.11 14.77
C ASP A 578 19.31 -6.80 13.28
N ASP A 579 18.26 -6.78 12.45
CA ASP A 579 18.37 -6.42 11.04
C ASP A 579 18.65 -4.91 10.84
N TRP A 580 18.18 -4.05 11.75
CA TRP A 580 18.58 -2.65 11.81
C TRP A 580 20.08 -2.52 12.12
N GLN A 581 20.61 -3.28 13.10
CA GLN A 581 22.04 -3.28 13.42
C GLN A 581 22.89 -3.83 12.25
N ALA A 582 22.39 -4.86 11.57
CA ALA A 582 23.02 -5.39 10.36
C ALA A 582 23.06 -4.35 9.23
N ALA A 583 22.03 -3.51 9.11
CA ALA A 583 22.03 -2.39 8.16
C ALA A 583 23.13 -1.39 8.45
N LEU A 584 23.33 -1.02 9.72
CA LEU A 584 24.42 -0.12 10.13
C LEU A 584 25.81 -0.70 9.88
N ALA A 585 25.92 -2.03 9.89
CA ALA A 585 27.13 -2.76 9.54
C ALA A 585 27.26 -3.04 8.02
N GLU A 586 26.37 -2.52 7.20
CA GLU A 586 26.32 -2.71 5.73
C GLU A 586 26.18 -4.18 5.30
N HIS A 587 25.57 -5.01 6.16
CA HIS A 587 25.33 -6.44 5.88
C HIS A 587 23.91 -6.65 5.34
N GLY A 588 23.78 -7.34 4.18
CA GLY A 588 22.51 -7.75 3.62
C GLY A 588 22.09 -9.14 4.08
N LEU A 589 20.80 -9.42 4.12
CA LEU A 589 20.21 -10.75 4.31
C LEU A 589 19.77 -11.32 2.97
N PRO A 590 20.05 -12.60 2.68
CA PRO A 590 19.58 -13.24 1.45
C PRO A 590 18.06 -13.48 1.46
N ASP A 591 17.50 -13.86 0.31
CA ASP A 591 16.09 -14.22 0.19
C ASP A 591 15.79 -15.52 0.94
N CYS A 592 14.91 -15.47 1.92
CA CYS A 592 14.57 -16.62 2.78
C CYS A 592 13.85 -17.76 2.03
N ARG A 593 13.40 -17.55 0.79
CA ARG A 593 12.84 -18.62 -0.06
C ARG A 593 13.88 -19.65 -0.48
N TRP A 594 15.15 -19.22 -0.63
CA TRP A 594 16.25 -20.02 -1.19
C TRP A 594 17.37 -20.31 -0.19
N THR A 595 17.26 -19.80 1.02
CA THR A 595 18.25 -19.92 2.09
C THR A 595 17.60 -20.50 3.34
N PRO A 596 18.38 -21.02 4.31
CA PRO A 596 17.83 -21.37 5.62
C PRO A 596 17.04 -20.22 6.23
N CYS A 597 15.93 -20.54 6.91
CA CYS A 597 15.13 -19.57 7.63
C CYS A 597 15.97 -18.87 8.71
N TYR A 598 15.88 -17.55 8.79
CA TYR A 598 16.50 -16.74 9.84
C TYR A 598 15.51 -16.26 10.91
N ASP A 599 14.38 -16.96 11.01
CA ASP A 599 13.37 -16.85 12.06
C ASP A 599 12.90 -15.41 12.32
N CYS A 600 12.32 -14.80 11.31
CA CYS A 600 11.72 -13.46 11.47
C CYS A 600 10.41 -13.47 12.28
N GLY A 601 9.86 -14.64 12.61
CA GLY A 601 8.60 -14.86 13.35
C GLY A 601 7.42 -15.24 12.45
N VAL A 602 7.26 -14.64 11.28
CA VAL A 602 6.02 -14.71 10.50
C VAL A 602 5.53 -16.12 10.17
N CYS A 603 6.42 -17.02 9.78
CA CYS A 603 6.02 -18.40 9.45
C CYS A 603 5.81 -19.25 10.69
N THR A 604 6.62 -19.05 11.72
CA THR A 604 6.59 -19.82 12.96
C THR A 604 5.39 -19.46 13.83
N ASP A 605 5.14 -18.17 14.05
CA ASP A 605 4.09 -17.70 14.97
C ASP A 605 2.69 -17.91 14.40
N PHE A 606 2.53 -17.77 13.09
CA PHE A 606 1.23 -18.03 12.43
C PHE A 606 1.05 -19.47 11.95
N ALA A 607 2.02 -20.37 12.20
CA ALA A 607 2.03 -21.74 11.70
C ALA A 607 1.77 -21.82 10.17
N LEU A 608 2.31 -20.86 9.44
CA LEU A 608 2.17 -20.73 8.00
C LEU A 608 3.53 -20.96 7.31
N GLU A 609 3.50 -21.50 6.12
CA GLU A 609 4.67 -21.63 5.24
C GLU A 609 4.48 -20.78 3.98
N HIS A 610 5.57 -20.57 3.25
CA HIS A 610 5.48 -20.00 1.92
C HIS A 610 4.73 -20.95 0.99
N VAL A 611 3.61 -20.49 0.42
CA VAL A 611 2.91 -21.21 -0.64
C VAL A 611 3.51 -20.77 -1.98
N VAL A 612 4.34 -21.64 -2.57
CA VAL A 612 4.99 -21.41 -3.86
C VAL A 612 4.66 -22.55 -4.81
N ALA A 613 4.32 -22.22 -6.05
CA ALA A 613 3.93 -23.20 -7.05
C ALA A 613 5.10 -24.08 -7.50
N SER A 614 6.35 -23.59 -7.38
CA SER A 614 7.57 -24.35 -7.63
C SER A 614 8.66 -23.97 -6.63
N PRO A 615 9.27 -24.92 -5.93
CA PRO A 615 10.39 -24.66 -5.03
C PRO A 615 11.73 -24.43 -5.75
N VAL A 616 11.75 -24.50 -7.09
CA VAL A 616 12.98 -24.33 -7.88
C VAL A 616 13.17 -22.85 -8.23
N PRO A 617 14.34 -22.25 -7.96
CA PRO A 617 14.65 -20.89 -8.37
C PRO A 617 14.42 -20.70 -9.86
N PRO A 618 13.86 -19.55 -10.31
CA PRO A 618 13.70 -19.27 -11.72
C PRO A 618 15.06 -19.32 -12.43
N ALA A 619 15.09 -20.00 -13.59
CA ALA A 619 16.31 -20.12 -14.39
C ALA A 619 16.74 -18.73 -14.90
N GLY A 620 17.91 -18.25 -14.49
CA GLY A 620 18.46 -16.95 -14.92
C GLY A 620 18.18 -15.78 -13.97
N GLY A 621 17.39 -15.96 -12.92
CA GLY A 621 17.49 -15.05 -11.77
C GLY A 621 18.89 -15.25 -11.18
N SER A 622 19.74 -14.20 -11.17
CA SER A 622 20.85 -14.26 -10.24
C SER A 622 20.17 -14.53 -8.89
N GLN A 623 20.29 -15.74 -8.35
CA GLN A 623 20.28 -15.83 -6.90
C GLN A 623 21.14 -14.62 -6.54
N GLY A 624 20.69 -13.72 -5.67
CA GLY A 624 21.60 -12.74 -5.10
C GLY A 624 22.75 -13.58 -4.58
N THR A 625 23.46 -14.10 -5.51
CA THR A 625 24.33 -15.24 -5.34
C THR A 625 25.52 -14.70 -4.67
N GLY A 626 25.67 -15.12 -3.49
CA GLY A 626 26.96 -15.05 -2.88
C GLY A 626 28.14 -15.51 -3.75
N GLN A 627 27.98 -15.91 -4.97
CA GLN A 627 29.09 -16.35 -5.83
C GLN A 627 29.77 -15.24 -6.61
N GLY A 628 29.10 -14.13 -6.89
CA GLY A 628 29.73 -12.95 -7.50
C GLY A 628 29.97 -11.80 -6.53
N LEU A 629 29.42 -11.84 -5.34
CA LEU A 629 29.23 -10.68 -4.45
C LEU A 629 30.07 -10.74 -3.16
N GLY A 630 31.06 -11.62 -3.07
CA GLY A 630 31.89 -11.72 -1.88
C GLY A 630 31.13 -12.19 -0.62
N PHE A 631 29.98 -12.83 -0.76
CA PHE A 631 29.31 -13.58 0.30
C PHE A 631 30.09 -14.86 0.71
N GLY A 632 31.36 -14.91 0.44
CA GLY A 632 32.30 -15.78 1.10
C GLY A 632 32.67 -15.30 2.51
N ARG A 633 32.00 -14.26 3.02
CA ARG A 633 32.00 -13.93 4.43
C ARG A 633 30.69 -14.42 5.02
N GLU A 634 30.82 -15.42 5.86
CA GLU A 634 29.79 -16.02 6.69
C GLU A 634 28.83 -14.96 7.22
N VAL A 635 27.51 -15.15 6.98
CA VAL A 635 26.46 -14.55 7.82
C VAL A 635 26.92 -14.81 9.24
N PRO A 636 27.03 -13.82 10.14
CA PRO A 636 27.53 -14.06 11.47
C PRO A 636 26.77 -15.24 12.07
N VAL A 637 27.48 -16.31 12.37
CA VAL A 637 26.92 -17.56 12.92
C VAL A 637 26.07 -17.29 14.18
N GLU A 638 26.28 -16.13 14.83
CA GLU A 638 25.49 -15.67 15.97
C GLU A 638 24.03 -15.34 15.66
N LEU A 639 23.68 -14.86 14.45
CA LEU A 639 22.28 -14.65 14.05
C LEU A 639 21.58 -16.00 13.77
N ILE A 640 22.31 -16.94 13.16
CA ILE A 640 21.79 -18.28 12.86
C ILE A 640 21.69 -19.14 14.14
N THR A 641 22.62 -19.01 15.10
CA THR A 641 22.63 -19.79 16.33
C THR A 641 21.66 -19.28 17.39
N LYS A 642 21.30 -18.01 17.43
CA LYS A 642 20.26 -17.49 18.32
C LYS A 642 18.87 -18.00 17.95
N ALA A 643 18.58 -18.18 16.65
CA ALA A 643 17.33 -18.75 16.18
C ALA A 643 17.19 -20.25 16.51
N ALA A 644 18.29 -20.99 16.56
CA ALA A 644 18.31 -22.43 16.89
C ALA A 644 18.33 -22.73 18.41
N ALA A 645 18.44 -21.73 19.28
CA ALA A 645 18.57 -21.87 20.73
C ALA A 645 17.34 -21.37 21.52
N ARG A 646 16.28 -20.98 20.86
CA ARG A 646 14.94 -20.67 21.41
C ARG A 646 13.92 -21.67 20.82
#